data_bfc836b5fd65cb55aaa14572a58aa1e8
#
_entry.id   bfc836b5fd65cb55aaa14572a58aa1e8
#
_cell.length_a   1.000
_cell.length_b   1.000
_cell.length_c   1.000
_cell.angle_alpha   90.00
_cell.angle_beta   90.00
_cell.angle_gamma   90.00
#
_symmetry.space_group_name_H-M   'P 1'
#
loop_
_entity.id
_entity.type
_entity.pdbx_description
1 polymer ?
#
loop_
_entity_poly.entity_id
_entity_poly.type
_entity_poly.pdbx_seq_one_letter_code
_entity_poly.pdbx_strand_id
1 'polypeptide(L)'
;MFYKMILTARDRWFASKYCTVNSLVNYMVTADHMRDAQIEAIKTYLFLKIGCENRPLAFLFSHGAFNNLNLNDIEVANSVREYLEANPAAAALYEYACLKNDAGEQVSEKLGKQIKKEPESIDYDKFFADAFYGVSYTDYLFSLPMGAGKTYLMAAFIYLDLYFAGMEPHNPAFAHNFIIFAPSGLKSSVVPSLRTIQKFNPAWVIPEPASSDVKRKIIFEVLDQGKTANKSNKTKNPNVQKIANHQPLSELFGLVAVTNAEKVILDRIEEKSGQISFLEESGDEKDRQANELRNLIGKLPSLSIFIDEVHHAVSDEIKLRAVVNKWMVNRTVNSVIGFSGTPYLEKAEKIAVTDKLSVGSSEISNVVHYYPLIKGVGNFLKKPTVKISDVADSATIIEAGVREFLNNYKDTVYDGGLTAKLGIYCGTIEKCEELVYPLVSRILTEYGLTSDAILKFHKGNKQYPQPTDSQLEFDTLDNSISKIRVVLLVQIGKEGWDCRSLTGIILSQEGDCPKNMVLQTSCRCLRQVEKGMPETALIYLNDDNAEKLNSQLMQQQHISLKEFSSADNSKTVIKRYNRMAYLKLPKIDYYQLKIRYDTITVDETVDKEVAIQNATVGAKFENIVKTTDLTMETEKIEVVAEERGTTPATFTAWLYGIGKDGFGFVNMSALNSQEAVLRQVFDKITYEKDGSRYYSSLYNKKQIEANIRKAFYKKRDFTTVEELIPDEASLLNIANFTESVTTDALEDFFPSQTVADNIVLDDKGKLKADAKTQQMITLAEEMGDTKIVDMLKAKVTSHPHKNRSFHYLPYHTDSSFEQTFLDEVLKLNETAKLDLEVYYNGDRALTEFKIKCYSRTAGKWKYIGMYTPDFLIIKRKDGKIHKAIIVETKGKIYANDPTFKEKRSFMETEFTKQNNQKFGYNRFEYLYLEDTLSESDRIKLTHKKLITFFDNF
;
A
#
# COMPACT_ATOMS: atom_id res chain seq x y z
N MET A 1 -18.63 1.89 -8.60
CA MET A 1 -18.08 3.01 -7.80
C MET A 1 -18.36 2.91 -6.31
N PHE A 2 -18.99 1.86 -5.82
CA PHE A 2 -19.19 1.61 -4.39
C PHE A 2 -17.89 1.65 -3.59
N TYR A 3 -16.77 1.19 -4.17
CA TYR A 3 -15.46 1.25 -3.53
C TYR A 3 -15.03 2.67 -3.09
N LYS A 4 -15.46 3.73 -3.80
CA LYS A 4 -15.14 5.12 -3.40
C LYS A 4 -15.73 5.48 -2.03
N MET A 5 -16.99 5.05 -1.78
CA MET A 5 -17.63 5.23 -0.46
C MET A 5 -16.92 4.41 0.63
N ILE A 6 -16.55 3.17 0.31
CA ILE A 6 -15.82 2.29 1.23
C ILE A 6 -14.46 2.90 1.61
N LEU A 7 -13.69 3.39 0.62
CA LEU A 7 -12.38 4.00 0.86
C LEU A 7 -12.50 5.29 1.70
N THR A 8 -13.50 6.12 1.43
CA THR A 8 -13.76 7.33 2.24
C THR A 8 -14.10 6.98 3.69
N ALA A 9 -14.95 5.98 3.90
CA ALA A 9 -15.29 5.51 5.24
C ALA A 9 -14.07 4.88 5.94
N ARG A 10 -13.26 4.11 5.22
CA ARG A 10 -12.00 3.55 5.71
C ARG A 10 -11.07 4.64 6.23
N ASP A 11 -10.84 5.69 5.45
CA ASP A 11 -9.91 6.76 5.81
C ASP A 11 -10.40 7.53 7.05
N ARG A 12 -11.72 7.76 7.16
CA ARG A 12 -12.32 8.31 8.38
C ARG A 12 -12.14 7.38 9.59
N TRP A 13 -12.30 6.06 9.39
CA TRP A 13 -12.09 5.10 10.46
C TRP A 13 -10.64 5.11 10.96
N PHE A 14 -9.67 5.12 10.05
CA PHE A 14 -8.26 5.21 10.41
C PHE A 14 -7.90 6.52 11.14
N ALA A 15 -8.56 7.62 10.80
CA ALA A 15 -8.41 8.90 11.48
C ALA A 15 -9.14 8.94 12.84
N SER A 16 -10.04 8.01 13.11
CA SER A 16 -10.86 7.99 14.32
C SER A 16 -10.16 7.31 15.49
N LYS A 17 -10.62 7.61 16.71
CA LYS A 17 -10.20 6.90 17.93
C LYS A 17 -10.69 5.43 18.01
N TYR A 18 -11.57 5.03 17.11
CA TYR A 18 -12.10 3.66 17.04
C TYR A 18 -11.21 2.69 16.29
N CYS A 19 -10.26 3.20 15.51
CA CYS A 19 -9.27 2.36 14.85
C CYS A 19 -8.25 1.85 15.87
N THR A 20 -8.23 0.55 16.07
CA THR A 20 -7.34 -0.11 17.02
C THR A 20 -6.07 -0.67 16.37
N VAL A 21 -5.93 -0.56 15.04
CA VAL A 21 -4.83 -1.20 14.28
C VAL A 21 -3.86 -0.20 13.63
N ASN A 22 -3.95 1.09 13.97
CA ASN A 22 -3.04 2.11 13.45
C ASN A 22 -1.56 1.78 13.69
N SER A 23 -1.23 1.26 14.88
CA SER A 23 0.14 0.86 15.21
C SER A 23 0.62 -0.31 14.37
N LEU A 24 -0.25 -1.27 14.06
CA LEU A 24 0.10 -2.41 13.19
C LEU A 24 0.35 -1.94 11.74
N VAL A 25 -0.49 -1.04 11.22
CA VAL A 25 -0.27 -0.46 9.89
C VAL A 25 1.00 0.38 9.85
N ASN A 26 1.25 1.19 10.87
CA ASN A 26 2.49 1.97 10.96
C ASN A 26 3.73 1.06 11.03
N TYR A 27 3.64 -0.09 11.71
CA TYR A 27 4.70 -1.09 11.69
C TYR A 27 4.98 -1.59 10.26
N MET A 28 3.94 -1.95 9.48
CA MET A 28 4.11 -2.41 8.10
C MET A 28 4.75 -1.34 7.21
N VAL A 29 4.31 -0.09 7.34
CA VAL A 29 4.88 1.04 6.59
C VAL A 29 6.36 1.25 6.94
N THR A 30 6.70 1.15 8.22
CA THR A 30 8.09 1.32 8.68
C THR A 30 8.99 0.18 8.24
N ALA A 31 8.47 -1.05 8.19
CA ALA A 31 9.22 -2.21 7.72
C ALA A 31 9.58 -2.13 6.23
N ASP A 32 8.87 -1.33 5.44
CA ASP A 32 9.09 -1.04 4.01
C ASP A 32 9.28 -2.30 3.12
N HIS A 33 8.65 -3.40 3.49
CA HIS A 33 8.67 -4.62 2.70
C HIS A 33 7.49 -4.75 1.76
N MET A 34 6.36 -4.15 2.12
CA MET A 34 5.14 -4.13 1.33
C MET A 34 5.09 -2.86 0.45
N ARG A 35 4.55 -2.98 -0.75
CA ARG A 35 4.34 -1.83 -1.64
C ARG A 35 3.17 -0.97 -1.15
N ASP A 36 3.16 0.32 -1.48
CA ASP A 36 2.07 1.23 -1.12
C ASP A 36 0.70 0.69 -1.54
N ALA A 37 0.59 0.15 -2.76
CA ALA A 37 -0.65 -0.47 -3.25
C ALA A 37 -1.12 -1.65 -2.36
N GLN A 38 -0.20 -2.41 -1.81
CA GLN A 38 -0.49 -3.52 -0.91
C GLN A 38 -0.89 -3.02 0.47
N ILE A 39 -0.19 -2.01 1.00
CA ILE A 39 -0.53 -1.38 2.29
C ILE A 39 -1.94 -0.77 2.24
N GLU A 40 -2.27 -0.06 1.16
CA GLU A 40 -3.63 0.50 0.98
C GLU A 40 -4.71 -0.59 0.90
N ALA A 41 -4.43 -1.71 0.23
CA ALA A 41 -5.34 -2.86 0.19
C ALA A 41 -5.46 -3.52 1.58
N ILE A 42 -4.36 -3.67 2.33
CA ILE A 42 -4.37 -4.18 3.71
C ILE A 42 -5.19 -3.26 4.62
N LYS A 43 -5.07 -1.95 4.49
CA LYS A 43 -5.91 -1.01 5.24
C LYS A 43 -7.40 -1.25 4.97
N THR A 44 -7.77 -1.42 3.71
CA THR A 44 -9.16 -1.72 3.34
C THR A 44 -9.61 -3.06 3.93
N TYR A 45 -8.76 -4.08 3.87
CA TYR A 45 -9.05 -5.40 4.45
C TYR A 45 -9.27 -5.32 5.96
N LEU A 46 -8.37 -4.68 6.69
CA LEU A 46 -8.47 -4.50 8.14
C LEU A 46 -9.71 -3.67 8.54
N PHE A 47 -10.04 -2.63 7.77
CA PHE A 47 -11.26 -1.86 7.98
C PHE A 47 -12.50 -2.74 7.85
N LEU A 48 -12.61 -3.54 6.77
CA LEU A 48 -13.76 -4.40 6.55
C LEU A 48 -13.86 -5.54 7.58
N LYS A 49 -12.72 -6.12 7.97
CA LYS A 49 -12.67 -7.19 8.96
C LYS A 49 -12.96 -6.69 10.38
N ILE A 50 -12.40 -5.56 10.77
CA ILE A 50 -12.43 -5.04 12.14
C ILE A 50 -13.47 -3.94 12.31
N GLY A 51 -13.43 -2.92 11.45
CA GLY A 51 -14.36 -1.78 11.50
C GLY A 51 -15.78 -2.15 11.09
N CYS A 52 -15.93 -3.11 10.18
CA CYS A 52 -17.21 -3.57 9.64
C CYS A 52 -17.58 -5.01 10.05
N GLU A 53 -16.85 -5.63 10.98
CA GLU A 53 -17.10 -7.00 11.48
C GLU A 53 -17.21 -8.07 10.40
N ASN A 54 -16.54 -7.90 9.27
CA ASN A 54 -16.60 -8.84 8.14
C ASN A 54 -18.03 -9.11 7.65
N ARG A 55 -18.92 -8.11 7.68
CA ARG A 55 -20.32 -8.23 7.24
C ARG A 55 -20.43 -8.19 5.71
N PRO A 56 -21.46 -8.83 5.12
CA PRO A 56 -21.78 -8.70 3.69
C PRO A 56 -22.00 -7.26 3.26
N LEU A 57 -21.58 -6.91 2.02
CA LEU A 57 -21.72 -5.53 1.51
C LEU A 57 -23.18 -5.06 1.47
N ALA A 58 -24.13 -5.91 1.05
CA ALA A 58 -25.54 -5.57 1.07
C ALA A 58 -25.99 -5.10 2.46
N PHE A 59 -25.62 -5.83 3.51
CA PHE A 59 -25.91 -5.44 4.89
C PHE A 59 -25.26 -4.11 5.25
N LEU A 60 -23.98 -3.92 4.93
CA LEU A 60 -23.24 -2.70 5.28
C LEU A 60 -23.82 -1.45 4.61
N PHE A 61 -24.17 -1.54 3.33
CA PHE A 61 -24.80 -0.42 2.61
C PHE A 61 -26.22 -0.15 3.10
N SER A 62 -27.04 -1.18 3.30
CA SER A 62 -28.40 -1.01 3.84
C SER A 62 -28.43 -0.41 5.25
N HIS A 63 -27.38 -0.61 6.04
CA HIS A 63 -27.27 -0.07 7.39
C HIS A 63 -26.43 1.21 7.47
N GLY A 64 -26.03 1.79 6.34
CA GLY A 64 -25.35 3.08 6.26
C GLY A 64 -23.91 3.09 6.74
N ALA A 65 -23.22 1.93 6.77
CA ALA A 65 -21.83 1.81 7.23
C ALA A 65 -20.86 2.74 6.48
N PHE A 66 -21.16 3.01 5.22
CA PHE A 66 -20.29 3.81 4.34
C PHE A 66 -20.88 5.19 4.01
N ASN A 67 -21.92 5.63 4.70
CA ASN A 67 -22.51 6.94 4.49
C ASN A 67 -21.52 8.05 4.91
N ASN A 68 -21.23 8.94 3.98
CA ASN A 68 -20.36 10.10 4.19
C ASN A 68 -21.13 11.42 4.04
N LEU A 69 -22.29 11.37 3.38
CA LEU A 69 -23.08 12.53 3.03
C LEU A 69 -23.55 13.29 4.27
N ASN A 70 -23.34 14.60 4.27
CA ASN A 70 -23.99 15.48 5.22
C ASN A 70 -25.36 15.91 4.66
N LEU A 71 -26.41 15.38 5.25
CA LEU A 71 -27.78 15.63 4.76
C LEU A 71 -28.21 17.10 4.88
N ASN A 72 -27.50 17.90 5.68
CA ASN A 72 -27.74 19.33 5.77
C ASN A 72 -27.20 20.12 4.58
N ASP A 73 -26.22 19.56 3.86
CA ASP A 73 -25.56 20.21 2.74
C ASP A 73 -26.26 19.94 1.40
N ILE A 74 -27.37 19.15 1.42
CA ILE A 74 -28.12 18.82 0.20
C ILE A 74 -29.38 19.65 0.07
N GLU A 75 -29.63 20.12 -1.17
CA GLU A 75 -30.86 20.82 -1.53
C GLU A 75 -31.95 19.80 -1.84
N VAL A 76 -32.73 19.47 -0.83
CA VAL A 76 -33.90 18.59 -0.89
C VAL A 76 -35.01 19.15 -0.02
N ALA A 77 -36.28 18.78 -0.29
CA ALA A 77 -37.39 19.08 0.58
C ALA A 77 -37.18 18.49 1.97
N ASN A 78 -37.73 19.15 3.01
CA ASN A 78 -37.55 18.68 4.40
C ASN A 78 -38.09 17.26 4.59
N SER A 79 -39.21 16.90 3.97
CA SER A 79 -39.76 15.54 4.03
C SER A 79 -38.82 14.49 3.45
N VAL A 80 -38.12 14.82 2.35
CA VAL A 80 -37.12 13.91 1.76
C VAL A 80 -35.89 13.80 2.68
N ARG A 81 -35.47 14.91 3.30
CA ARG A 81 -34.36 14.90 4.27
C ARG A 81 -34.67 14.01 5.46
N GLU A 82 -35.83 14.16 6.07
CA GLU A 82 -36.31 13.33 7.17
C GLU A 82 -36.38 11.85 6.80
N TYR A 83 -36.81 11.56 5.59
CA TYR A 83 -36.84 10.19 5.05
C TYR A 83 -35.43 9.60 4.92
N LEU A 84 -34.46 10.36 4.37
CA LEU A 84 -33.06 9.91 4.23
C LEU A 84 -32.40 9.75 5.62
N GLU A 85 -32.72 10.59 6.59
CA GLU A 85 -32.25 10.44 7.98
C GLU A 85 -32.78 9.18 8.64
N ALA A 86 -34.04 8.86 8.40
CA ALA A 86 -34.67 7.68 8.95
C ALA A 86 -34.31 6.37 8.21
N ASN A 87 -33.82 6.47 6.95
CA ASN A 87 -33.49 5.33 6.11
C ASN A 87 -32.03 5.40 5.61
N PRO A 88 -31.09 4.80 6.33
CA PRO A 88 -29.68 4.79 5.97
C PRO A 88 -29.39 4.19 4.59
N ALA A 89 -30.17 3.19 4.15
CA ALA A 89 -30.04 2.59 2.82
C ALA A 89 -30.39 3.60 1.72
N ALA A 90 -31.45 4.39 1.93
CA ALA A 90 -31.82 5.47 1.01
C ALA A 90 -30.72 6.55 0.93
N ALA A 91 -30.17 6.93 2.07
CA ALA A 91 -29.06 7.88 2.13
C ALA A 91 -27.81 7.35 1.40
N ALA A 92 -27.47 6.07 1.57
CA ALA A 92 -26.35 5.42 0.88
C ALA A 92 -26.56 5.39 -0.64
N LEU A 93 -27.76 5.04 -1.10
CA LEU A 93 -28.08 4.99 -2.51
C LEU A 93 -28.10 6.38 -3.14
N TYR A 94 -28.61 7.39 -2.40
CA TYR A 94 -28.55 8.76 -2.86
C TYR A 94 -27.10 9.27 -2.97
N GLU A 95 -26.25 8.99 -1.98
CA GLU A 95 -24.82 9.31 -2.04
C GLU A 95 -24.15 8.65 -3.25
N TYR A 96 -24.43 7.36 -3.48
CA TYR A 96 -23.91 6.63 -4.65
C TYR A 96 -24.33 7.30 -5.96
N ALA A 97 -25.61 7.69 -6.09
CA ALA A 97 -26.12 8.35 -7.28
C ALA A 97 -25.43 9.70 -7.56
N CYS A 98 -25.02 10.40 -6.52
CA CYS A 98 -24.35 11.71 -6.57
C CYS A 98 -22.81 11.61 -6.75
N LEU A 99 -22.21 10.43 -6.61
CA LEU A 99 -20.77 10.26 -6.86
C LEU A 99 -20.42 10.68 -8.27
N LYS A 100 -19.23 11.22 -8.44
CA LYS A 100 -18.70 11.59 -9.74
C LYS A 100 -17.75 10.53 -10.27
N ASN A 101 -17.89 10.19 -11.54
CA ASN A 101 -16.93 9.39 -12.27
C ASN A 101 -15.64 10.20 -12.53
N ASP A 102 -14.66 9.59 -13.16
CA ASP A 102 -13.38 10.26 -13.46
C ASP A 102 -13.51 11.37 -14.53
N ALA A 103 -14.62 11.36 -15.30
CA ALA A 103 -15.00 12.45 -16.21
C ALA A 103 -15.75 13.62 -15.53
N GLY A 104 -16.00 13.52 -14.21
CA GLY A 104 -16.71 14.52 -13.42
C GLY A 104 -18.24 14.45 -13.52
N GLU A 105 -18.81 13.44 -14.19
CA GLU A 105 -20.24 13.22 -14.35
C GLU A 105 -20.80 12.40 -13.17
N GLN A 106 -22.05 12.66 -12.81
CA GLN A 106 -22.72 11.87 -11.76
C GLN A 106 -22.95 10.43 -12.23
N VAL A 107 -22.79 9.47 -11.33
CA VAL A 107 -23.01 8.04 -11.58
C VAL A 107 -24.42 7.78 -12.12
N SER A 108 -25.42 8.40 -11.51
CA SER A 108 -26.79 8.31 -12.00
C SER A 108 -27.63 9.52 -11.58
N GLU A 109 -27.69 10.54 -12.45
CA GLU A 109 -28.55 11.71 -12.24
C GLU A 109 -30.05 11.34 -12.15
N LYS A 110 -30.45 10.33 -12.94
CA LYS A 110 -31.85 9.84 -12.95
C LYS A 110 -32.22 9.22 -11.59
N LEU A 111 -31.34 8.43 -11.01
CA LEU A 111 -31.54 7.82 -9.70
C LEU A 111 -31.59 8.89 -8.59
N GLY A 112 -30.69 9.85 -8.63
CA GLY A 112 -30.68 10.96 -7.68
C GLY A 112 -31.97 11.80 -7.75
N LYS A 113 -32.49 12.07 -8.95
CA LYS A 113 -33.77 12.75 -9.16
C LYS A 113 -34.98 11.92 -8.67
N GLN A 114 -34.99 10.60 -8.87
CA GLN A 114 -36.04 9.73 -8.39
C GLN A 114 -36.11 9.72 -6.86
N ILE A 115 -34.97 9.60 -6.18
CA ILE A 115 -34.88 9.63 -4.71
C ILE A 115 -35.34 10.99 -4.17
N LYS A 116 -34.97 12.10 -4.82
CA LYS A 116 -35.47 13.44 -4.44
C LYS A 116 -36.97 13.62 -4.58
N LYS A 117 -37.57 12.95 -5.55
CA LYS A 117 -39.01 13.12 -5.89
C LYS A 117 -39.92 12.16 -5.13
N GLU A 118 -39.54 10.89 -5.09
CA GLU A 118 -40.34 9.80 -4.58
C GLU A 118 -39.46 8.75 -3.87
N PRO A 119 -38.82 9.09 -2.74
CA PRO A 119 -37.88 8.18 -2.05
C PRO A 119 -38.56 6.88 -1.62
N GLU A 120 -39.85 6.90 -1.30
CA GLU A 120 -40.61 5.74 -0.84
C GLU A 120 -40.88 4.71 -1.94
N SER A 121 -40.70 5.08 -3.23
CA SER A 121 -40.94 4.20 -4.37
C SER A 121 -39.87 3.12 -4.57
N ILE A 122 -38.79 3.15 -3.84
CA ILE A 122 -37.65 2.29 -4.02
C ILE A 122 -37.53 1.29 -2.85
N ASP A 123 -37.35 0.02 -3.18
CA ASP A 123 -36.97 -1.02 -2.24
C ASP A 123 -35.45 -1.07 -2.13
N TYR A 124 -34.89 -0.32 -1.18
CA TYR A 124 -33.46 -0.12 -1.03
C TYR A 124 -32.73 -1.41 -0.60
N ASP A 125 -33.35 -2.22 0.27
CA ASP A 125 -32.75 -3.48 0.73
C ASP A 125 -32.65 -4.47 -0.42
N LYS A 126 -33.71 -4.57 -1.22
CA LYS A 126 -33.70 -5.38 -2.45
C LYS A 126 -32.68 -4.87 -3.44
N PHE A 127 -32.58 -3.54 -3.63
CA PHE A 127 -31.57 -2.96 -4.52
C PHE A 127 -30.17 -3.38 -4.12
N PHE A 128 -29.77 -3.24 -2.85
CA PHE A 128 -28.44 -3.63 -2.40
C PHE A 128 -28.24 -5.16 -2.42
N ALA A 129 -29.29 -5.94 -2.11
CA ALA A 129 -29.21 -7.39 -2.28
C ALA A 129 -28.91 -7.77 -3.73
N ASP A 130 -29.66 -7.22 -4.69
CA ASP A 130 -29.45 -7.49 -6.11
C ASP A 130 -28.10 -6.94 -6.62
N ALA A 131 -27.70 -5.73 -6.18
CA ALA A 131 -26.41 -5.13 -6.54
C ALA A 131 -25.21 -5.96 -6.10
N PHE A 132 -25.32 -6.65 -4.97
CA PHE A 132 -24.28 -7.53 -4.46
C PHE A 132 -24.63 -9.02 -4.64
N TYR A 133 -25.25 -9.34 -5.77
CA TYR A 133 -25.48 -10.71 -6.28
C TYR A 133 -26.35 -11.61 -5.39
N GLY A 134 -27.12 -11.07 -4.45
CA GLY A 134 -28.01 -11.81 -3.57
C GLY A 134 -27.34 -12.82 -2.64
N VAL A 135 -26.01 -12.69 -2.41
CA VAL A 135 -25.27 -13.59 -1.55
C VAL A 135 -25.45 -13.27 -0.07
N SER A 136 -25.52 -14.30 0.76
CA SER A 136 -25.68 -14.17 2.23
C SER A 136 -24.36 -14.15 3.01
N TYR A 137 -23.25 -14.30 2.33
CA TYR A 137 -21.89 -14.32 2.89
C TYR A 137 -21.10 -13.08 2.47
N THR A 138 -20.00 -12.87 3.15
CA THR A 138 -19.05 -11.80 2.84
C THR A 138 -18.34 -12.11 1.53
N ASP A 139 -18.51 -11.22 0.55
CA ASP A 139 -17.93 -11.32 -0.80
C ASP A 139 -17.25 -9.99 -1.17
N TYR A 140 -15.93 -9.99 -1.15
CA TYR A 140 -15.10 -8.79 -1.40
C TYR A 140 -14.15 -9.01 -2.57
N LEU A 141 -14.05 -8.03 -3.46
CA LEU A 141 -13.13 -8.07 -4.58
C LEU A 141 -12.08 -6.95 -4.45
N PHE A 142 -10.80 -7.34 -4.50
CA PHE A 142 -9.66 -6.43 -4.53
C PHE A 142 -9.12 -6.34 -5.95
N SER A 143 -9.23 -5.17 -6.55
CA SER A 143 -8.72 -4.92 -7.89
C SER A 143 -7.38 -4.20 -7.84
N LEU A 144 -6.33 -4.92 -8.27
CA LEU A 144 -4.96 -4.41 -8.35
C LEU A 144 -4.34 -4.84 -9.69
N PRO A 145 -3.57 -3.98 -10.35
CA PRO A 145 -2.96 -4.30 -11.62
C PRO A 145 -1.97 -5.47 -11.52
N MET A 146 -1.63 -6.05 -12.66
CA MET A 146 -0.54 -7.03 -12.73
C MET A 146 0.74 -6.40 -12.19
N GLY A 147 1.58 -7.21 -11.54
CA GLY A 147 2.82 -6.72 -10.92
C GLY A 147 2.65 -6.05 -9.55
N ALA A 148 1.43 -5.75 -9.09
CA ALA A 148 1.19 -5.22 -7.75
C ALA A 148 1.52 -6.22 -6.61
N GLY A 149 1.69 -7.50 -6.92
CA GLY A 149 2.00 -8.55 -5.95
C GLY A 149 0.76 -9.11 -5.25
N LYS A 150 -0.31 -9.42 -6.00
CA LYS A 150 -1.57 -10.00 -5.48
C LYS A 150 -1.34 -11.24 -4.60
N THR A 151 -0.45 -12.15 -4.99
CA THR A 151 -0.15 -13.37 -4.21
C THR A 151 0.50 -13.06 -2.86
N TYR A 152 1.37 -12.06 -2.78
CA TYR A 152 1.92 -11.56 -1.51
C TYR A 152 0.83 -10.93 -0.64
N LEU A 153 -0.14 -10.25 -1.26
CA LEU A 153 -1.28 -9.67 -0.56
C LEU A 153 -2.20 -10.76 0.01
N MET A 154 -2.46 -11.84 -0.76
CA MET A 154 -3.18 -13.03 -0.25
C MET A 154 -2.47 -13.61 0.97
N ALA A 155 -1.15 -13.77 0.91
CA ALA A 155 -0.38 -14.26 2.05
C ALA A 155 -0.51 -13.32 3.25
N ALA A 156 -0.41 -12.01 3.06
CA ALA A 156 -0.58 -11.02 4.11
C ALA A 156 -1.97 -11.14 4.77
N PHE A 157 -3.05 -11.27 3.99
CA PHE A 157 -4.41 -11.44 4.51
C PHE A 157 -4.57 -12.73 5.33
N ILE A 158 -4.00 -13.86 4.85
CA ILE A 158 -4.00 -15.13 5.57
C ILE A 158 -3.33 -14.97 6.95
N TYR A 159 -2.13 -14.40 6.95
CA TYR A 159 -1.38 -14.23 8.20
C TYR A 159 -2.06 -13.26 9.17
N LEU A 160 -2.67 -12.18 8.67
CA LEU A 160 -3.41 -11.23 9.48
C LEU A 160 -4.67 -11.86 10.08
N ASP A 161 -5.45 -12.61 9.29
CA ASP A 161 -6.63 -13.32 9.81
C ASP A 161 -6.23 -14.33 10.90
N LEU A 162 -5.21 -15.15 10.66
CA LEU A 162 -4.72 -16.12 11.65
C LEU A 162 -4.17 -15.46 12.91
N TYR A 163 -3.53 -14.30 12.77
CA TYR A 163 -3.05 -13.53 13.90
C TYR A 163 -4.22 -13.09 14.80
N PHE A 164 -5.22 -12.45 14.21
CA PHE A 164 -6.40 -11.99 14.97
C PHE A 164 -7.26 -13.16 15.45
N ALA A 165 -7.44 -14.21 14.65
CA ALA A 165 -8.15 -15.43 15.06
C ALA A 165 -7.47 -16.14 16.24
N GLY A 166 -6.13 -16.12 16.29
CA GLY A 166 -5.38 -16.64 17.42
C GLY A 166 -5.57 -15.84 18.71
N MET A 167 -5.80 -14.52 18.59
CA MET A 167 -6.07 -13.63 19.72
C MET A 167 -7.55 -13.61 20.12
N GLU A 168 -8.45 -13.81 19.17
CA GLU A 168 -9.89 -13.74 19.33
C GLU A 168 -10.56 -15.00 18.74
N PRO A 169 -10.37 -16.20 19.33
CA PRO A 169 -10.81 -17.46 18.71
C PRO A 169 -12.31 -17.56 18.45
N HIS A 170 -13.12 -16.82 19.18
CA HIS A 170 -14.58 -16.79 19.05
C HIS A 170 -15.10 -15.64 18.18
N ASN A 171 -14.23 -14.80 17.64
CA ASN A 171 -14.64 -13.70 16.78
C ASN A 171 -14.91 -14.21 15.35
N PRO A 172 -16.17 -14.19 14.87
CA PRO A 172 -16.51 -14.70 13.55
C PRO A 172 -15.96 -13.85 12.40
N ALA A 173 -15.39 -12.69 12.69
CA ALA A 173 -14.82 -11.83 11.66
C ALA A 173 -13.54 -12.41 11.02
N PHE A 174 -12.81 -13.25 11.74
CA PHE A 174 -11.52 -13.79 11.30
C PHE A 174 -11.62 -15.24 10.84
N ALA A 175 -10.98 -15.54 9.72
CA ALA A 175 -10.92 -16.91 9.20
C ALA A 175 -9.85 -17.74 9.92
N HIS A 176 -10.13 -19.04 10.05
CA HIS A 176 -9.20 -20.00 10.62
C HIS A 176 -8.52 -20.87 9.55
N ASN A 177 -9.22 -21.10 8.43
CA ASN A 177 -8.75 -21.96 7.35
C ASN A 177 -8.98 -21.28 6.00
N PHE A 178 -8.15 -21.61 5.01
CA PHE A 178 -8.14 -20.95 3.72
C PHE A 178 -8.10 -21.94 2.58
N ILE A 179 -8.87 -21.66 1.55
CA ILE A 179 -8.73 -22.32 0.27
C ILE A 179 -8.48 -21.28 -0.81
N ILE A 180 -7.49 -21.55 -1.66
CA ILE A 180 -7.12 -20.66 -2.76
C ILE A 180 -7.50 -21.34 -4.05
N PHE A 181 -8.40 -20.73 -4.80
CA PHE A 181 -8.73 -21.14 -6.16
C PHE A 181 -7.82 -20.39 -7.15
N ALA A 182 -6.91 -21.14 -7.74
CA ALA A 182 -6.05 -20.64 -8.80
C ALA A 182 -6.73 -20.81 -10.17
N PRO A 183 -6.40 -19.96 -11.16
CA PRO A 183 -6.90 -20.11 -12.54
C PRO A 183 -6.58 -21.47 -13.14
N SER A 184 -7.26 -21.83 -14.24
CA SER A 184 -7.04 -23.09 -14.95
C SER A 184 -5.59 -23.25 -15.42
N GLY A 185 -4.95 -24.36 -15.10
CA GLY A 185 -3.54 -24.59 -15.42
C GLY A 185 -2.71 -24.92 -14.17
N LEU A 186 -3.07 -26.00 -13.52
CA LEU A 186 -2.59 -26.43 -12.19
C LEU A 186 -1.09 -26.34 -11.96
N LYS A 187 -0.26 -26.64 -12.94
CA LYS A 187 1.20 -26.70 -12.75
C LYS A 187 1.87 -25.31 -12.86
N SER A 188 1.28 -24.41 -13.64
CA SER A 188 1.86 -23.08 -13.85
C SER A 188 1.44 -22.03 -12.83
N SER A 189 0.25 -22.14 -12.25
CA SER A 189 -0.27 -21.13 -11.31
C SER A 189 -0.36 -21.61 -9.85
N VAL A 190 -0.75 -22.85 -9.62
CA VAL A 190 -0.96 -23.37 -8.24
C VAL A 190 0.36 -23.49 -7.48
N VAL A 191 1.37 -24.09 -8.08
CA VAL A 191 2.67 -24.31 -7.41
C VAL A 191 3.41 -23.00 -7.15
N PRO A 192 3.49 -22.04 -8.08
CA PRO A 192 4.07 -20.73 -7.78
C PRO A 192 3.33 -19.97 -6.67
N SER A 193 2.00 -19.95 -6.69
CA SER A 193 1.19 -19.31 -5.64
C SER A 193 1.47 -19.91 -4.27
N LEU A 194 1.50 -21.23 -4.17
CA LEU A 194 1.82 -21.91 -2.93
C LEU A 194 3.23 -21.58 -2.44
N ARG A 195 4.22 -21.61 -3.33
CA ARG A 195 5.61 -21.27 -2.99
C ARG A 195 5.73 -19.83 -2.47
N THR A 196 5.02 -18.88 -3.07
CA THR A 196 5.00 -17.49 -2.64
C THR A 196 4.42 -17.37 -1.23
N ILE A 197 3.30 -18.05 -0.95
CA ILE A 197 2.66 -18.03 0.39
C ILE A 197 3.57 -18.71 1.43
N GLN A 198 4.16 -19.86 1.10
CA GLN A 198 5.08 -20.57 1.99
C GLN A 198 6.35 -19.76 2.31
N LYS A 199 6.88 -19.02 1.31
CA LYS A 199 8.08 -18.19 1.46
C LYS A 199 7.81 -16.83 2.07
N PHE A 200 6.53 -16.43 2.18
CA PHE A 200 6.18 -15.13 2.75
C PHE A 200 6.72 -15.01 4.18
N ASN A 201 7.32 -13.89 4.45
CA ASN A 201 7.78 -13.58 5.80
C ASN A 201 6.68 -12.82 6.55
N PRO A 202 5.98 -13.43 7.50
CA PRO A 202 4.92 -12.76 8.25
C PRO A 202 5.42 -11.57 9.06
N ALA A 203 6.72 -11.47 9.34
CA ALA A 203 7.30 -10.29 9.99
C ALA A 203 7.18 -9.01 9.15
N TRP A 204 6.81 -9.11 7.87
CA TRP A 204 6.49 -7.93 7.05
C TRP A 204 5.18 -7.26 7.46
N VAL A 205 4.25 -8.01 8.05
CA VAL A 205 2.91 -7.51 8.40
C VAL A 205 2.57 -7.67 9.88
N ILE A 206 3.25 -8.55 10.60
CA ILE A 206 3.02 -8.84 12.02
C ILE A 206 4.35 -8.76 12.75
N PRO A 207 4.47 -7.97 13.83
CA PRO A 207 5.72 -7.92 14.59
C PRO A 207 6.06 -9.25 15.29
N GLU A 208 7.34 -9.50 15.49
CA GLU A 208 7.81 -10.62 16.31
C GLU A 208 7.45 -10.40 17.80
N PRO A 209 7.17 -11.46 18.57
CA PRO A 209 7.28 -12.88 18.23
C PRO A 209 6.03 -13.47 17.55
N ALA A 210 4.92 -12.71 17.46
CA ALA A 210 3.63 -13.19 16.96
C ALA A 210 3.70 -13.71 15.52
N SER A 211 4.52 -13.09 14.67
CA SER A 211 4.75 -13.54 13.29
C SER A 211 5.28 -14.97 13.23
N SER A 212 6.27 -15.30 14.04
CA SER A 212 6.84 -16.66 14.14
C SER A 212 5.84 -17.66 14.72
N ASP A 213 5.02 -17.25 15.68
CA ASP A 213 3.98 -18.10 16.27
C ASP A 213 2.89 -18.46 15.27
N VAL A 214 2.42 -17.50 14.49
CA VAL A 214 1.43 -17.75 13.43
C VAL A 214 2.03 -18.63 12.34
N LYS A 215 3.28 -18.38 11.94
CA LYS A 215 3.96 -19.18 10.92
C LYS A 215 4.04 -20.67 11.26
N ARG A 216 4.27 -21.01 12.53
CA ARG A 216 4.33 -22.39 13.00
C ARG A 216 2.99 -23.11 12.95
N LYS A 217 1.87 -22.38 12.96
CA LYS A 217 0.52 -22.97 12.94
C LYS A 217 -0.01 -23.24 11.54
N ILE A 218 0.68 -22.77 10.49
CA ILE A 218 0.20 -22.93 9.12
C ILE A 218 0.50 -24.32 8.57
N ILE A 219 -0.51 -24.92 7.97
CA ILE A 219 -0.48 -26.22 7.28
C ILE A 219 -0.74 -25.96 5.78
N PHE A 220 0.24 -26.24 4.93
CA PHE A 220 0.10 -26.03 3.49
C PHE A 220 -0.23 -27.36 2.78
N GLU A 221 -1.33 -27.33 2.01
CA GLU A 221 -1.74 -28.49 1.19
C GLU A 221 -1.98 -28.10 -0.26
N VAL A 222 -1.41 -28.87 -1.17
CA VAL A 222 -1.65 -28.75 -2.62
C VAL A 222 -2.59 -29.84 -3.08
N LEU A 223 -3.76 -29.47 -3.58
CA LEU A 223 -4.79 -30.38 -4.06
C LEU A 223 -4.70 -30.52 -5.59
N ASP A 224 -3.55 -30.97 -6.09
CA ASP A 224 -3.22 -30.99 -7.50
C ASP A 224 -3.27 -32.39 -8.14
N GLN A 225 -3.41 -33.46 -7.35
CA GLN A 225 -3.32 -34.82 -7.87
C GLN A 225 -4.46 -35.12 -8.85
N GLY A 226 -4.03 -35.47 -10.07
CA GLY A 226 -4.93 -35.95 -11.10
C GLY A 226 -5.29 -37.44 -10.91
N LYS A 227 -6.13 -37.97 -11.79
CA LYS A 227 -6.53 -39.37 -11.78
C LYS A 227 -5.30 -40.28 -11.79
N THR A 228 -5.26 -41.27 -10.89
CA THR A 228 -4.37 -42.38 -11.03
C THR A 228 -4.85 -43.26 -12.21
N ALA A 229 -3.96 -43.55 -13.12
CA ALA A 229 -4.25 -44.32 -14.35
C ALA A 229 -4.63 -45.81 -14.12
N ASN A 230 -4.67 -46.29 -12.90
CA ASN A 230 -4.94 -47.66 -12.54
C ASN A 230 -6.43 -47.91 -12.28
N LYS A 231 -7.11 -48.52 -13.21
CA LYS A 231 -8.53 -48.90 -13.17
C LYS A 231 -8.90 -49.91 -12.06
N SER A 232 -7.96 -50.47 -11.33
CA SER A 232 -8.22 -51.60 -10.41
C SER A 232 -8.41 -51.24 -8.93
N ASN A 233 -8.16 -50.00 -8.51
CA ASN A 233 -8.41 -49.61 -7.12
C ASN A 233 -9.54 -48.60 -7.05
N LYS A 234 -10.60 -48.93 -6.33
CA LYS A 234 -11.60 -48.02 -5.80
C LYS A 234 -10.93 -47.06 -4.80
N THR A 235 -9.87 -46.41 -5.22
CA THR A 235 -9.04 -45.55 -4.36
C THR A 235 -9.72 -44.23 -4.14
N LYS A 236 -9.90 -43.89 -2.87
CA LYS A 236 -10.28 -42.59 -2.37
C LYS A 236 -9.52 -41.47 -3.10
N ASN A 237 -10.22 -40.41 -3.48
CA ASN A 237 -9.58 -39.25 -4.10
C ASN A 237 -8.39 -38.79 -3.24
N PRO A 238 -7.16 -38.79 -3.75
CA PRO A 238 -5.98 -38.46 -2.94
C PRO A 238 -6.01 -37.03 -2.40
N ASN A 239 -6.72 -36.11 -3.04
CA ASN A 239 -6.92 -34.74 -2.55
C ASN A 239 -7.86 -34.70 -1.34
N VAL A 240 -8.88 -35.58 -1.30
CA VAL A 240 -9.75 -35.77 -0.15
C VAL A 240 -8.96 -36.26 1.05
N GLN A 241 -8.06 -37.23 0.81
CA GLN A 241 -7.22 -37.79 1.86
C GLN A 241 -6.29 -36.78 2.50
N LYS A 242 -5.74 -35.84 1.70
CA LYS A 242 -4.87 -34.76 2.20
C LYS A 242 -5.58 -33.92 3.28
N ILE A 243 -6.83 -33.52 3.04
CA ILE A 243 -7.61 -32.77 4.03
C ILE A 243 -8.10 -33.69 5.17
N ALA A 244 -8.56 -34.89 4.83
CA ALA A 244 -9.09 -35.85 5.81
C ALA A 244 -8.05 -36.32 6.84
N ASN A 245 -6.77 -36.25 6.52
CA ASN A 245 -5.69 -36.59 7.45
C ASN A 245 -5.58 -35.60 8.63
N HIS A 246 -6.19 -34.43 8.54
CA HIS A 246 -6.16 -33.40 9.58
C HIS A 246 -7.39 -33.47 10.52
N GLN A 247 -7.87 -34.65 10.85
CA GLN A 247 -8.99 -34.83 11.80
C GLN A 247 -8.58 -34.54 13.26
N PRO A 248 -9.49 -33.99 14.11
CA PRO A 248 -10.86 -33.60 13.80
C PRO A 248 -10.98 -32.26 13.07
N LEU A 249 -11.76 -32.21 12.00
CA LEU A 249 -11.90 -31.00 11.18
C LEU A 249 -12.50 -29.80 11.93
N SER A 250 -13.32 -30.05 12.94
CA SER A 250 -13.94 -28.98 13.76
C SER A 250 -12.94 -28.15 14.57
N GLU A 251 -11.73 -28.67 14.80
CA GLU A 251 -10.67 -28.02 15.55
C GLU A 251 -9.54 -27.52 14.63
N LEU A 252 -9.70 -27.68 13.32
CA LEU A 252 -8.66 -27.36 12.35
C LEU A 252 -8.43 -25.85 12.29
N PHE A 253 -7.17 -25.47 12.45
CA PHE A 253 -6.71 -24.09 12.42
C PHE A 253 -5.41 -23.97 11.64
N GLY A 254 -5.35 -23.03 10.70
CA GLY A 254 -4.16 -22.73 9.93
C GLY A 254 -3.99 -23.53 8.63
N LEU A 255 -5.03 -24.25 8.18
CA LEU A 255 -4.98 -24.91 6.89
C LEU A 255 -5.02 -23.88 5.76
N VAL A 256 -4.05 -23.96 4.85
CA VAL A 256 -3.99 -23.22 3.58
C VAL A 256 -3.92 -24.23 2.44
N ALA A 257 -5.04 -24.45 1.77
CA ALA A 257 -5.13 -25.39 0.66
C ALA A 257 -5.21 -24.65 -0.67
N VAL A 258 -4.47 -25.10 -1.67
CA VAL A 258 -4.47 -24.52 -3.02
C VAL A 258 -5.02 -25.55 -4.01
N THR A 259 -6.00 -25.15 -4.83
CA THR A 259 -6.63 -25.99 -5.84
C THR A 259 -7.17 -25.16 -7.02
N ASN A 260 -7.73 -25.82 -8.03
CA ASN A 260 -8.51 -25.16 -9.07
C ASN A 260 -10.00 -25.19 -8.75
N ALA A 261 -10.69 -24.13 -9.13
CA ALA A 261 -12.14 -24.05 -9.02
C ALA A 261 -12.86 -25.21 -9.71
N GLU A 262 -12.39 -25.63 -10.89
CA GLU A 262 -12.94 -26.76 -11.68
C GLU A 262 -13.01 -28.09 -10.91
N LYS A 263 -12.13 -28.29 -9.91
CA LYS A 263 -12.15 -29.51 -9.08
C LYS A 263 -13.26 -29.52 -8.02
N VAL A 264 -13.86 -28.36 -7.78
CA VAL A 264 -14.90 -28.14 -6.76
C VAL A 264 -16.24 -27.85 -7.41
N ILE A 265 -16.23 -27.26 -8.60
CA ILE A 265 -17.42 -26.90 -9.38
C ILE A 265 -17.86 -28.08 -10.25
N LEU A 266 -19.16 -28.34 -10.27
CA LEU A 266 -19.76 -29.37 -11.15
C LEU A 266 -20.02 -28.83 -12.55
N ASP A 267 -19.74 -29.65 -13.59
CA ASP A 267 -19.95 -29.27 -14.98
C ASP A 267 -21.43 -29.19 -15.41
N ARG A 268 -22.36 -29.75 -14.62
CA ARG A 268 -23.78 -29.78 -14.95
C ARG A 268 -24.63 -29.03 -13.92
N ILE A 269 -25.28 -28.00 -14.40
CA ILE A 269 -26.33 -27.27 -13.72
C ILE A 269 -27.61 -27.45 -14.53
N GLU A 270 -28.66 -28.05 -13.92
CA GLU A 270 -30.01 -28.04 -14.54
C GLU A 270 -30.70 -26.73 -14.15
N GLU A 271 -30.98 -25.90 -15.16
CA GLU A 271 -31.90 -24.77 -15.02
C GLU A 271 -33.33 -25.30 -14.99
N LYS A 272 -33.92 -25.51 -13.83
CA LYS A 272 -35.36 -25.67 -13.65
C LYS A 272 -35.88 -24.56 -12.78
N SER A 273 -36.79 -23.78 -13.38
CA SER A 273 -37.64 -22.80 -12.70
C SER A 273 -36.93 -21.70 -11.93
N GLY A 274 -35.89 -21.06 -12.49
CA GLY A 274 -35.24 -19.90 -11.87
C GLY A 274 -34.44 -20.19 -10.60
N GLN A 275 -34.36 -21.46 -10.18
CA GLN A 275 -33.49 -21.94 -9.12
C GLN A 275 -32.41 -22.85 -9.70
N ILE A 276 -31.17 -22.58 -9.40
CA ILE A 276 -30.04 -23.43 -9.79
C ILE A 276 -30.06 -24.66 -8.87
N SER A 277 -30.36 -25.85 -9.46
CA SER A 277 -30.34 -27.11 -8.74
C SER A 277 -29.16 -27.96 -9.18
N PHE A 278 -28.38 -28.48 -8.28
CA PHE A 278 -27.31 -29.43 -8.54
C PHE A 278 -27.87 -30.85 -8.55
N LEU A 279 -27.56 -31.60 -9.62
CA LEU A 279 -27.84 -33.05 -9.65
C LEU A 279 -26.96 -33.74 -8.60
N GLU A 280 -27.57 -34.34 -7.58
CA GLU A 280 -26.86 -35.08 -6.54
C GLU A 280 -26.44 -36.51 -7.02
N GLU A 281 -27.01 -36.99 -8.13
CA GLU A 281 -26.74 -38.33 -8.66
C GLU A 281 -26.38 -38.26 -10.16
N SER A 282 -25.14 -37.94 -10.46
CA SER A 282 -24.57 -38.30 -11.76
C SER A 282 -23.71 -39.56 -11.62
N GLY A 283 -23.91 -40.51 -12.51
CA GLY A 283 -23.18 -41.78 -12.47
C GLY A 283 -21.71 -41.69 -12.89
N ASP A 284 -21.18 -40.48 -13.10
CA ASP A 284 -19.82 -40.28 -13.54
C ASP A 284 -18.87 -40.17 -12.31
N GLU A 285 -17.78 -40.92 -12.38
CA GLU A 285 -16.77 -41.03 -11.32
C GLU A 285 -16.09 -39.68 -11.02
N LYS A 286 -16.01 -38.76 -12.01
CA LYS A 286 -15.52 -37.40 -11.85
C LYS A 286 -16.41 -36.58 -10.93
N ASP A 287 -17.70 -36.66 -11.10
CA ASP A 287 -18.67 -35.90 -10.34
C ASP A 287 -18.75 -36.39 -8.90
N ARG A 288 -18.55 -37.68 -8.67
CA ARG A 288 -18.45 -38.26 -7.33
C ARG A 288 -17.21 -37.75 -6.57
N GLN A 289 -16.05 -37.72 -7.24
CA GLN A 289 -14.80 -37.25 -6.64
C GLN A 289 -14.84 -35.75 -6.34
N ALA A 290 -15.42 -34.93 -7.23
CA ALA A 290 -15.63 -33.52 -7.01
C ALA A 290 -16.60 -33.27 -5.85
N ASN A 291 -17.66 -34.06 -5.75
CA ASN A 291 -18.63 -33.98 -4.64
C ASN A 291 -18.00 -34.33 -3.30
N GLU A 292 -17.14 -35.35 -3.21
CA GLU A 292 -16.44 -35.73 -1.99
C GLU A 292 -15.53 -34.61 -1.50
N LEU A 293 -14.71 -34.02 -2.41
CA LEU A 293 -13.83 -32.91 -2.06
C LEU A 293 -14.64 -31.68 -1.65
N ARG A 294 -15.68 -31.33 -2.40
CA ARG A 294 -16.58 -30.20 -2.11
C ARG A 294 -17.25 -30.35 -0.73
N ASN A 295 -17.77 -31.53 -0.43
CA ASN A 295 -18.44 -31.80 0.84
C ASN A 295 -17.46 -31.74 2.02
N LEU A 296 -16.21 -32.11 1.82
CA LEU A 296 -15.18 -32.05 2.85
C LEU A 296 -14.73 -30.60 3.09
N ILE A 297 -14.53 -29.83 2.02
CA ILE A 297 -14.20 -28.40 2.11
C ILE A 297 -15.32 -27.64 2.86
N GLY A 298 -16.59 -27.93 2.56
CA GLY A 298 -17.73 -27.30 3.24
C GLY A 298 -17.88 -27.64 4.73
N LYS A 299 -17.04 -28.53 5.29
CA LYS A 299 -16.98 -28.84 6.72
C LYS A 299 -15.84 -28.13 7.44
N LEU A 300 -14.95 -27.42 6.72
CA LEU A 300 -13.85 -26.70 7.33
C LEU A 300 -14.39 -25.49 8.13
N PRO A 301 -14.03 -25.35 9.40
CA PRO A 301 -14.54 -24.24 10.23
C PRO A 301 -13.92 -22.90 9.81
N SER A 302 -14.72 -21.85 9.89
CA SER A 302 -14.30 -20.46 9.61
C SER A 302 -13.44 -20.35 8.34
N LEU A 303 -13.96 -20.91 7.24
CA LEU A 303 -13.26 -21.02 5.95
C LEU A 303 -13.31 -19.70 5.21
N SER A 304 -12.16 -19.16 4.83
CA SER A 304 -12.05 -18.08 3.82
C SER A 304 -11.62 -18.64 2.47
N ILE A 305 -12.31 -18.20 1.42
CA ILE A 305 -12.08 -18.64 0.05
C ILE A 305 -11.40 -17.50 -0.71
N PHE A 306 -10.21 -17.73 -1.23
CA PHE A 306 -9.50 -16.77 -2.05
C PHE A 306 -9.57 -17.20 -3.51
N ILE A 307 -9.90 -16.25 -4.40
CA ILE A 307 -10.04 -16.51 -5.83
C ILE A 307 -9.09 -15.58 -6.57
N ASP A 308 -8.10 -16.16 -7.24
CA ASP A 308 -7.19 -15.41 -8.09
C ASP A 308 -7.75 -15.26 -9.51
N GLU A 309 -7.62 -14.07 -10.09
CA GLU A 309 -8.06 -13.72 -11.44
C GLU A 309 -9.56 -13.96 -11.68
N VAL A 310 -10.41 -13.37 -10.86
CA VAL A 310 -11.89 -13.50 -10.89
C VAL A 310 -12.52 -13.20 -12.26
N HIS A 311 -11.91 -12.33 -13.05
CA HIS A 311 -12.47 -11.86 -14.33
C HIS A 311 -12.59 -12.93 -15.43
N HIS A 312 -11.94 -14.07 -15.27
CA HIS A 312 -12.01 -15.18 -16.25
C HIS A 312 -13.20 -16.14 -16.03
N ALA A 313 -13.95 -15.97 -14.97
CA ALA A 313 -14.85 -17.00 -14.47
C ALA A 313 -16.32 -16.58 -14.43
N VAL A 314 -16.84 -15.73 -15.33
CA VAL A 314 -18.23 -15.26 -15.21
C VAL A 314 -19.24 -16.40 -15.13
N SER A 315 -19.10 -17.47 -15.95
CA SER A 315 -19.95 -18.66 -15.87
C SER A 315 -19.60 -19.54 -14.65
N ASP A 316 -18.33 -19.67 -14.33
CA ASP A 316 -17.86 -20.48 -13.21
C ASP A 316 -18.05 -19.75 -11.87
N GLU A 317 -18.05 -18.43 -11.87
CA GLU A 317 -18.38 -17.58 -10.72
C GLU A 317 -19.82 -17.79 -10.25
N ILE A 318 -20.78 -17.86 -11.16
CA ILE A 318 -22.18 -18.18 -10.84
C ILE A 318 -22.25 -19.58 -10.20
N LYS A 319 -21.55 -20.57 -10.77
CA LYS A 319 -21.50 -21.92 -10.23
C LYS A 319 -20.81 -21.96 -8.85
N LEU A 320 -19.72 -21.21 -8.69
CA LEU A 320 -19.00 -21.14 -7.42
C LEU A 320 -19.86 -20.47 -6.33
N ARG A 321 -20.57 -19.38 -6.66
CA ARG A 321 -21.52 -18.76 -5.73
C ARG A 321 -22.59 -19.73 -5.26
N ALA A 322 -23.11 -20.57 -6.16
CA ALA A 322 -24.07 -21.61 -5.80
C ALA A 322 -23.48 -22.66 -4.85
N VAL A 323 -22.21 -23.08 -5.06
CA VAL A 323 -21.50 -23.98 -4.15
C VAL A 323 -21.30 -23.33 -2.77
N VAL A 324 -20.84 -22.09 -2.74
CA VAL A 324 -20.61 -21.35 -1.49
C VAL A 324 -21.91 -21.13 -0.74
N ASN A 325 -23.01 -20.79 -1.40
CA ASN A 325 -24.33 -20.69 -0.80
C ASN A 325 -24.78 -22.02 -0.14
N LYS A 326 -24.46 -23.16 -0.77
CA LYS A 326 -24.71 -24.47 -0.16
C LYS A 326 -23.87 -24.69 1.11
N TRP A 327 -22.61 -24.27 1.11
CA TRP A 327 -21.75 -24.34 2.31
C TRP A 327 -22.23 -23.41 3.43
N MET A 328 -22.85 -22.26 3.10
CA MET A 328 -23.38 -21.31 4.07
C MET A 328 -24.54 -21.89 4.92
N VAL A 329 -25.22 -22.93 4.45
CA VAL A 329 -26.23 -23.64 5.26
C VAL A 329 -25.61 -24.13 6.58
N ASN A 330 -24.33 -24.55 6.55
CA ASN A 330 -23.59 -24.98 7.73
C ASN A 330 -22.87 -23.83 8.46
N ARG A 331 -22.98 -22.58 7.97
CA ARG A 331 -22.30 -21.39 8.49
C ARG A 331 -20.77 -21.54 8.64
N THR A 332 -20.15 -22.32 7.76
CA THR A 332 -18.71 -22.61 7.80
C THR A 332 -17.87 -21.59 7.04
N VAL A 333 -18.45 -20.88 6.08
CA VAL A 333 -17.73 -19.90 5.27
C VAL A 333 -17.67 -18.57 5.99
N ASN A 334 -16.44 -18.08 6.18
CA ASN A 334 -16.15 -16.77 6.76
C ASN A 334 -16.26 -15.65 5.70
N SER A 335 -15.60 -15.85 4.55
CA SER A 335 -15.57 -14.85 3.48
C SER A 335 -15.13 -15.46 2.15
N VAL A 336 -15.52 -14.81 1.08
CA VAL A 336 -14.97 -14.99 -0.27
C VAL A 336 -14.21 -13.72 -0.63
N ILE A 337 -12.94 -13.85 -0.97
CA ILE A 337 -12.05 -12.73 -1.29
C ILE A 337 -11.52 -12.93 -2.72
N GLY A 338 -12.04 -12.14 -3.63
CA GLY A 338 -11.61 -12.13 -5.03
C GLY A 338 -10.44 -11.18 -5.27
N PHE A 339 -9.57 -11.55 -6.20
CA PHE A 339 -8.50 -10.70 -6.71
C PHE A 339 -8.62 -10.59 -8.23
N SER A 340 -8.56 -9.38 -8.75
CA SER A 340 -8.66 -9.12 -10.19
C SER A 340 -7.65 -8.06 -10.63
N GLY A 341 -7.30 -8.07 -11.90
CA GLY A 341 -6.54 -7.00 -12.55
C GLY A 341 -7.42 -5.83 -12.98
N THR A 342 -8.74 -6.02 -13.07
CA THR A 342 -9.70 -5.03 -13.55
C THR A 342 -10.99 -5.02 -12.73
N PRO A 343 -11.57 -3.84 -12.45
CA PRO A 343 -12.83 -3.73 -11.74
C PRO A 343 -14.06 -3.66 -12.67
N TYR A 344 -13.88 -3.89 -13.97
CA TYR A 344 -14.91 -3.61 -14.97
C TYR A 344 -15.39 -4.87 -15.66
N LEU A 345 -16.69 -4.88 -15.97
CA LEU A 345 -17.38 -5.92 -16.73
C LEU A 345 -17.25 -5.66 -18.23
N GLU A 346 -17.18 -6.72 -19.03
CA GLU A 346 -17.26 -6.61 -20.50
C GLU A 346 -18.57 -6.03 -20.98
N LYS A 347 -19.65 -6.29 -20.27
CA LYS A 347 -21.01 -5.76 -20.54
C LYS A 347 -21.59 -5.20 -19.26
N ALA A 348 -22.18 -3.99 -19.37
CA ALA A 348 -22.85 -3.36 -18.23
C ALA A 348 -24.04 -4.22 -17.77
N GLU A 349 -24.09 -4.47 -16.46
CA GLU A 349 -25.24 -5.08 -15.78
C GLU A 349 -26.27 -4.03 -15.47
N LYS A 350 -27.57 -4.42 -15.50
CA LYS A 350 -28.69 -3.55 -15.15
C LYS A 350 -29.29 -4.01 -13.82
N ILE A 351 -29.23 -3.13 -12.85
CA ILE A 351 -29.85 -3.35 -11.54
C ILE A 351 -31.18 -2.62 -11.51
N ALA A 352 -32.27 -3.33 -11.26
CA ALA A 352 -33.59 -2.73 -11.18
C ALA A 352 -33.70 -1.86 -9.90
N VAL A 353 -34.22 -0.65 -10.05
CA VAL A 353 -34.50 0.29 -8.95
C VAL A 353 -35.99 0.34 -8.68
N THR A 354 -36.77 0.48 -9.75
CA THR A 354 -38.24 0.43 -9.76
C THR A 354 -38.69 -0.31 -11.03
N ASP A 355 -39.99 -0.57 -11.19
CA ASP A 355 -40.51 -1.20 -12.41
C ASP A 355 -40.13 -0.44 -13.72
N LYS A 356 -39.81 0.84 -13.61
CA LYS A 356 -39.52 1.73 -14.75
C LYS A 356 -38.08 2.24 -14.79
N LEU A 357 -37.33 2.11 -13.72
CA LEU A 357 -35.94 2.62 -13.59
C LEU A 357 -34.97 1.50 -13.26
N SER A 358 -33.91 1.42 -14.05
CA SER A 358 -32.76 0.59 -13.77
C SER A 358 -31.46 1.41 -13.84
N VAL A 359 -30.47 1.06 -13.03
CA VAL A 359 -29.13 1.61 -13.07
C VAL A 359 -28.22 0.64 -13.80
N GLY A 360 -27.52 1.11 -14.83
CA GLY A 360 -26.51 0.33 -15.53
C GLY A 360 -25.16 0.54 -14.87
N SER A 361 -24.47 -0.54 -14.55
CA SER A 361 -23.11 -0.52 -14.05
C SER A 361 -22.20 -1.36 -14.93
N SER A 362 -21.12 -0.78 -15.41
CA SER A 362 -20.00 -1.52 -16.04
C SER A 362 -18.94 -1.92 -15.04
N GLU A 363 -19.08 -1.52 -13.77
CA GLU A 363 -18.17 -1.89 -12.69
C GLU A 363 -18.70 -3.11 -11.93
N ILE A 364 -17.81 -3.97 -11.50
CA ILE A 364 -18.11 -5.10 -10.63
C ILE A 364 -18.50 -4.53 -9.27
N SER A 365 -19.71 -4.79 -8.80
CA SER A 365 -20.28 -4.11 -7.63
C SER A 365 -19.57 -4.44 -6.32
N ASN A 366 -19.10 -5.67 -6.12
CA ASN A 366 -18.41 -6.10 -4.89
C ASN A 366 -16.92 -5.72 -4.83
N VAL A 367 -16.43 -4.84 -5.73
CA VAL A 367 -15.11 -4.25 -5.62
C VAL A 367 -15.06 -3.34 -4.38
N VAL A 368 -14.22 -3.70 -3.42
CA VAL A 368 -14.01 -2.93 -2.18
C VAL A 368 -12.74 -2.09 -2.20
N HIS A 369 -11.80 -2.46 -3.05
CA HIS A 369 -10.54 -1.75 -3.25
C HIS A 369 -10.14 -1.76 -4.71
N TYR A 370 -9.78 -0.60 -5.23
CA TYR A 370 -9.29 -0.43 -6.59
C TYR A 370 -8.01 0.40 -6.62
N TYR A 371 -6.98 -0.16 -7.22
CA TYR A 371 -5.73 0.55 -7.50
C TYR A 371 -5.54 0.68 -9.01
N PRO A 372 -5.57 1.90 -9.59
CA PRO A 372 -5.47 2.10 -11.03
C PRO A 372 -4.13 1.65 -11.60
N LEU A 373 -4.14 1.04 -12.80
CA LEU A 373 -2.94 0.62 -13.52
C LEU A 373 -1.96 1.79 -13.71
N ILE A 374 -2.49 2.96 -14.06
CA ILE A 374 -1.68 4.15 -14.33
C ILE A 374 -0.85 4.61 -13.13
N LYS A 375 -1.37 4.44 -11.91
CA LYS A 375 -0.60 4.75 -10.68
C LYS A 375 0.56 3.79 -10.44
N GLY A 376 0.49 2.58 -11.01
CA GLY A 376 1.55 1.58 -10.92
C GLY A 376 2.72 1.86 -11.85
N VAL A 377 2.46 2.54 -12.98
CA VAL A 377 3.48 2.86 -13.99
C VAL A 377 4.53 3.81 -13.41
N GLY A 378 5.80 3.43 -13.50
CA GLY A 378 6.91 4.17 -12.92
C GLY A 378 7.09 3.99 -11.40
N ASN A 379 6.14 3.36 -10.71
CA ASN A 379 6.24 3.07 -9.28
C ASN A 379 6.70 1.60 -9.05
N PHE A 380 5.87 0.64 -9.43
CA PHE A 380 6.20 -0.80 -9.39
C PHE A 380 6.00 -1.50 -10.74
N LEU A 381 5.59 -0.75 -11.76
CA LEU A 381 5.56 -1.17 -13.15
C LEU A 381 6.55 -0.34 -13.95
N LYS A 382 7.20 -1.00 -14.93
CA LYS A 382 8.05 -0.34 -15.92
C LYS A 382 7.23 0.68 -16.72
N LYS A 383 7.88 1.75 -17.16
CA LYS A 383 7.27 2.71 -18.07
C LYS A 383 7.09 2.08 -19.46
N PRO A 384 5.89 2.01 -20.02
CA PRO A 384 5.66 1.43 -21.33
C PRO A 384 6.20 2.36 -22.44
N THR A 385 6.98 1.79 -23.33
CA THR A 385 7.31 2.40 -24.63
C THR A 385 6.53 1.66 -25.70
N VAL A 386 5.37 2.22 -26.08
CA VAL A 386 4.52 1.61 -27.10
C VAL A 386 4.92 2.10 -28.48
N LYS A 387 5.24 1.16 -29.36
CA LYS A 387 5.53 1.38 -30.78
C LYS A 387 4.49 0.70 -31.62
N ILE A 388 3.96 1.40 -32.59
CA ILE A 388 2.96 0.89 -33.54
C ILE A 388 3.59 0.94 -34.92
N SER A 389 3.47 -0.13 -35.67
CA SER A 389 4.00 -0.25 -37.02
C SER A 389 2.90 -0.05 -38.04
N ASP A 390 3.10 0.88 -38.95
CA ASP A 390 2.20 1.15 -40.09
C ASP A 390 2.32 0.08 -41.20
N VAL A 391 3.23 -0.88 -41.08
CA VAL A 391 3.47 -1.94 -42.07
C VAL A 391 2.59 -3.13 -41.74
N ALA A 392 1.95 -3.70 -42.77
CA ALA A 392 1.06 -4.87 -42.61
C ALA A 392 1.81 -6.20 -42.52
N ASP A 393 3.07 -6.27 -42.95
CA ASP A 393 3.84 -7.51 -42.98
C ASP A 393 4.42 -7.90 -41.61
N SER A 394 3.99 -9.04 -41.11
CA SER A 394 4.38 -9.57 -39.80
C SER A 394 5.90 -9.76 -39.65
N ALA A 395 6.62 -10.21 -40.73
CA ALA A 395 8.06 -10.42 -40.67
C ALA A 395 8.80 -9.09 -40.49
N THR A 396 8.38 -8.04 -41.18
CA THR A 396 8.95 -6.68 -41.08
C THR A 396 8.72 -6.09 -39.70
N ILE A 397 7.53 -6.30 -39.12
CA ILE A 397 7.20 -5.83 -37.77
C ILE A 397 8.07 -6.54 -36.72
N ILE A 398 8.24 -7.86 -36.85
CA ILE A 398 9.09 -8.64 -35.95
C ILE A 398 10.54 -8.20 -36.08
N GLU A 399 11.05 -8.01 -37.31
CA GLU A 399 12.42 -7.55 -37.52
C GLU A 399 12.66 -6.20 -36.87
N ALA A 400 11.78 -5.23 -37.10
CA ALA A 400 11.88 -3.89 -36.52
C ALA A 400 11.80 -3.95 -34.99
N GLY A 401 10.86 -4.70 -34.43
CA GLY A 401 10.69 -4.82 -32.98
C GLY A 401 11.87 -5.52 -32.30
N VAL A 402 12.44 -6.58 -32.91
CA VAL A 402 13.63 -7.26 -32.36
C VAL A 402 14.85 -6.33 -32.40
N ARG A 403 15.07 -5.60 -33.49
CA ARG A 403 16.16 -4.63 -33.59
C ARG A 403 15.99 -3.49 -32.56
N GLU A 404 14.81 -2.95 -32.43
CA GLU A 404 14.50 -1.91 -31.43
C GLU A 404 14.77 -2.44 -30.01
N PHE A 405 14.36 -3.66 -29.71
CA PHE A 405 14.62 -4.28 -28.41
C PHE A 405 16.12 -4.47 -28.16
N LEU A 406 16.86 -5.00 -29.12
CA LEU A 406 18.30 -5.22 -28.96
C LEU A 406 19.06 -3.92 -28.82
N ASN A 407 18.70 -2.89 -29.59
CA ASN A 407 19.33 -1.57 -29.48
C ASN A 407 19.15 -0.96 -28.08
N ASN A 408 17.99 -1.15 -27.46
CA ASN A 408 17.68 -0.51 -26.17
C ASN A 408 18.07 -1.38 -24.97
N TYR A 409 18.01 -2.73 -25.08
CA TYR A 409 18.08 -3.62 -23.92
C TYR A 409 19.11 -4.76 -24.05
N LYS A 410 19.89 -4.84 -25.13
CA LYS A 410 20.89 -5.90 -25.29
C LYS A 410 21.85 -5.99 -24.10
N ASP A 411 22.33 -4.83 -23.63
CA ASP A 411 23.33 -4.73 -22.57
C ASP A 411 22.69 -4.54 -21.17
N THR A 412 21.36 -4.61 -21.08
CA THR A 412 20.65 -4.46 -19.80
C THR A 412 20.79 -5.73 -18.97
N VAL A 413 21.45 -5.59 -17.83
CA VAL A 413 21.57 -6.63 -16.81
C VAL A 413 21.00 -6.06 -15.50
N TYR A 414 19.99 -6.72 -14.98
CA TYR A 414 19.35 -6.38 -13.71
C TYR A 414 20.09 -6.99 -12.52
N ASP A 415 19.73 -6.57 -11.32
CA ASP A 415 20.25 -7.14 -10.08
C ASP A 415 20.11 -8.67 -10.06
N GLY A 416 21.14 -9.33 -9.52
CA GLY A 416 21.21 -10.79 -9.54
C GLY A 416 21.64 -11.39 -10.88
N GLY A 417 22.10 -10.57 -11.85
CA GLY A 417 22.61 -11.04 -13.15
C GLY A 417 21.52 -11.42 -14.15
N LEU A 418 20.27 -10.95 -13.95
CA LEU A 418 19.17 -11.23 -14.86
C LEU A 418 19.26 -10.35 -16.10
N THR A 419 19.21 -10.96 -17.27
CA THR A 419 19.25 -10.24 -18.56
C THR A 419 17.85 -9.93 -19.06
N ALA A 420 17.67 -8.76 -19.66
CA ALA A 420 16.42 -8.35 -20.29
C ALA A 420 15.99 -9.35 -21.38
N LYS A 421 14.69 -9.68 -21.43
CA LYS A 421 14.12 -10.66 -22.36
C LYS A 421 12.99 -10.09 -23.18
N LEU A 422 12.87 -10.57 -24.41
CA LEU A 422 11.83 -10.24 -25.36
C LEU A 422 10.91 -11.43 -25.56
N GLY A 423 9.60 -11.23 -25.44
CA GLY A 423 8.58 -12.21 -25.80
C GLY A 423 7.97 -11.90 -27.17
N ILE A 424 7.96 -12.87 -28.07
CA ILE A 424 7.30 -12.76 -29.37
C ILE A 424 6.18 -13.79 -29.43
N TYR A 425 4.96 -13.33 -29.57
CA TYR A 425 3.81 -14.20 -29.72
C TYR A 425 3.61 -14.56 -31.19
N CYS A 426 3.59 -15.83 -31.49
CA CYS A 426 3.61 -16.34 -32.87
C CYS A 426 2.26 -16.83 -33.38
N GLY A 427 1.26 -16.95 -32.52
CA GLY A 427 -0.08 -17.46 -32.90
C GLY A 427 -0.11 -18.96 -33.19
N THR A 428 0.68 -19.44 -34.15
CA THR A 428 0.78 -20.86 -34.57
C THR A 428 2.20 -21.39 -34.48
N ILE A 429 2.32 -22.73 -34.43
CA ILE A 429 3.63 -23.41 -34.38
C ILE A 429 4.36 -23.24 -35.72
N GLU A 430 3.64 -23.32 -36.84
CA GLU A 430 4.20 -23.16 -38.19
C GLU A 430 4.81 -21.74 -38.34
N LYS A 431 4.09 -20.69 -37.92
CA LYS A 431 4.64 -19.31 -37.93
C LYS A 431 5.90 -19.23 -37.07
N CYS A 432 5.89 -19.85 -35.90
CA CYS A 432 7.04 -19.86 -35.00
C CYS A 432 8.28 -20.47 -35.65
N GLU A 433 8.11 -21.70 -36.25
CA GLU A 433 9.22 -22.48 -36.78
C GLU A 433 9.71 -22.00 -38.15
N GLU A 434 8.80 -21.63 -39.04
CA GLU A 434 9.12 -21.35 -40.45
C GLU A 434 9.45 -19.88 -40.72
N LEU A 435 8.87 -18.97 -39.96
CA LEU A 435 9.05 -17.52 -40.18
C LEU A 435 9.86 -16.88 -39.05
N VAL A 436 9.40 -17.01 -37.81
CA VAL A 436 9.90 -16.17 -36.70
C VAL A 436 11.28 -16.62 -36.25
N TYR A 437 11.47 -17.94 -36.03
CA TYR A 437 12.73 -18.48 -35.54
C TYR A 437 13.92 -18.21 -36.51
N PRO A 438 13.81 -18.47 -37.82
CA PRO A 438 14.90 -18.16 -38.76
C PRO A 438 15.21 -16.65 -38.83
N LEU A 439 14.18 -15.83 -38.85
CA LEU A 439 14.32 -14.39 -38.87
C LEU A 439 15.04 -13.87 -37.62
N VAL A 440 14.58 -14.24 -36.42
CA VAL A 440 15.17 -13.83 -35.15
C VAL A 440 16.60 -14.35 -35.02
N SER A 441 16.86 -15.59 -35.41
CA SER A 441 18.20 -16.18 -35.37
C SER A 441 19.20 -15.39 -36.22
N ARG A 442 18.79 -14.97 -37.44
CA ARG A 442 19.61 -14.09 -38.29
C ARG A 442 19.93 -12.78 -37.61
N ILE A 443 18.91 -12.10 -37.04
CA ILE A 443 19.10 -10.80 -36.40
C ILE A 443 20.01 -10.94 -35.18
N LEU A 444 19.80 -11.94 -34.32
CA LEU A 444 20.65 -12.14 -33.14
C LEU A 444 22.12 -12.34 -33.55
N THR A 445 22.38 -13.06 -34.62
CA THR A 445 23.75 -13.23 -35.14
C THR A 445 24.39 -11.91 -35.56
N GLU A 446 23.65 -11.01 -36.20
CA GLU A 446 24.11 -9.66 -36.53
C GLU A 446 24.51 -8.84 -35.28
N TYR A 447 23.84 -9.09 -34.14
CA TYR A 447 24.16 -8.45 -32.86
C TYR A 447 25.19 -9.21 -32.01
N GLY A 448 25.80 -10.27 -32.57
CA GLY A 448 26.83 -11.08 -31.89
C GLY A 448 26.28 -12.05 -30.85
N LEU A 449 24.98 -12.39 -30.94
CA LEU A 449 24.34 -13.39 -30.10
C LEU A 449 24.15 -14.70 -30.86
N THR A 450 24.13 -15.82 -30.17
CA THR A 450 23.99 -17.13 -30.77
C THR A 450 22.54 -17.65 -30.71
N SER A 451 22.19 -18.66 -31.49
CA SER A 451 20.83 -19.20 -31.53
C SER A 451 20.39 -19.87 -30.22
N ASP A 452 21.30 -20.20 -29.31
CA ASP A 452 20.99 -20.65 -27.94
C ASP A 452 20.44 -19.56 -27.05
N ALA A 453 20.42 -18.28 -27.49
CA ALA A 453 19.70 -17.21 -26.86
C ALA A 453 18.20 -17.18 -27.21
N ILE A 454 17.68 -18.09 -28.03
CA ILE A 454 16.27 -18.16 -28.43
C ILE A 454 15.63 -19.41 -27.84
N LEU A 455 14.59 -19.20 -27.05
CA LEU A 455 13.72 -20.28 -26.57
C LEU A 455 12.46 -20.38 -27.42
N LYS A 456 12.22 -21.52 -28.03
CA LYS A 456 10.94 -21.87 -28.66
C LYS A 456 10.07 -22.58 -27.65
N PHE A 457 8.89 -22.02 -27.37
CA PHE A 457 8.01 -22.57 -26.34
C PHE A 457 6.61 -22.88 -26.89
N HIS A 458 6.39 -24.13 -27.28
CA HIS A 458 5.12 -24.65 -27.79
C HIS A 458 4.97 -26.16 -27.44
N LYS A 459 3.72 -26.63 -27.50
CA LYS A 459 3.41 -28.04 -27.14
C LYS A 459 3.73 -29.06 -28.23
N GLY A 460 4.20 -28.60 -29.38
CA GLY A 460 4.45 -29.44 -30.56
C GLY A 460 3.16 -29.81 -31.31
N ASN A 461 3.36 -30.24 -32.55
CA ASN A 461 2.34 -30.85 -33.41
C ASN A 461 2.94 -32.06 -34.20
N LYS A 462 2.23 -32.60 -35.18
CA LYS A 462 2.71 -33.75 -35.96
C LYS A 462 3.98 -33.43 -36.77
N GLN A 463 4.15 -32.20 -37.22
CA GLN A 463 5.28 -31.77 -38.06
C GLN A 463 6.46 -31.23 -37.22
N TYR A 464 6.16 -30.52 -36.17
CA TYR A 464 7.14 -29.87 -35.26
C TYR A 464 6.95 -30.41 -33.85
N PRO A 465 7.80 -31.33 -33.38
CA PRO A 465 7.72 -31.86 -32.02
C PRO A 465 8.03 -30.76 -31.00
N GLN A 466 7.54 -30.94 -29.76
CA GLN A 466 7.88 -30.03 -28.66
C GLN A 466 9.40 -29.95 -28.50
N PRO A 467 10.02 -28.77 -28.46
CA PRO A 467 11.46 -28.62 -28.25
C PRO A 467 11.91 -29.27 -26.94
N THR A 468 13.04 -29.97 -27.00
CA THR A 468 13.62 -30.63 -25.83
C THR A 468 13.97 -29.60 -24.77
N ASP A 469 13.72 -29.93 -23.50
CA ASP A 469 14.00 -29.09 -22.33
C ASP A 469 13.31 -27.70 -22.29
N SER A 470 12.46 -27.41 -23.29
CA SER A 470 11.79 -26.10 -23.40
C SER A 470 10.97 -25.70 -22.14
N GLN A 471 10.37 -26.66 -21.45
CA GLN A 471 9.65 -26.40 -20.20
C GLN A 471 10.60 -26.02 -19.08
N LEU A 472 11.73 -26.70 -18.95
CA LEU A 472 12.73 -26.40 -17.91
C LEU A 472 13.37 -25.04 -18.14
N GLU A 473 13.75 -24.72 -19.38
CA GLU A 473 14.30 -23.43 -19.76
C GLU A 473 13.28 -22.30 -19.51
N PHE A 474 12.00 -22.54 -19.84
CA PHE A 474 10.92 -21.59 -19.61
C PHE A 474 10.69 -21.32 -18.11
N ASP A 475 10.73 -22.36 -17.28
CA ASP A 475 10.55 -22.25 -15.83
C ASP A 475 11.77 -21.60 -15.14
N THR A 476 12.92 -21.54 -15.81
CA THR A 476 14.18 -21.00 -15.28
C THR A 476 14.64 -19.70 -15.94
N LEU A 477 13.77 -19.02 -16.70
CA LEU A 477 14.09 -17.78 -17.40
C LEU A 477 14.67 -16.70 -16.47
N ASP A 478 14.13 -16.57 -15.26
CA ASP A 478 14.62 -15.62 -14.23
C ASP A 478 15.77 -16.19 -13.38
N ASN A 479 16.65 -16.98 -14.01
CA ASN A 479 17.90 -17.41 -13.40
C ASN A 479 19.07 -16.67 -14.06
N SER A 480 20.04 -16.24 -13.27
CA SER A 480 21.25 -15.56 -13.76
C SER A 480 22.09 -16.38 -14.75
N ILE A 481 21.93 -17.71 -14.74
CA ILE A 481 22.60 -18.63 -15.68
C ILE A 481 21.88 -18.67 -17.04
N SER A 482 20.62 -18.21 -17.12
CA SER A 482 19.83 -18.26 -18.35
C SER A 482 20.46 -17.39 -19.45
N LYS A 483 20.82 -18.01 -20.58
CA LYS A 483 21.31 -17.32 -21.77
C LYS A 483 20.20 -16.78 -22.66
N ILE A 484 18.96 -17.13 -22.38
CA ILE A 484 17.80 -16.79 -23.22
C ILE A 484 17.60 -15.26 -23.22
N ARG A 485 17.45 -14.71 -24.41
CA ARG A 485 17.18 -13.30 -24.68
C ARG A 485 15.84 -13.11 -25.39
N VAL A 486 15.44 -14.07 -26.20
CA VAL A 486 14.19 -14.03 -26.94
C VAL A 486 13.40 -15.30 -26.68
N VAL A 487 12.12 -15.16 -26.35
CA VAL A 487 11.19 -16.26 -26.13
C VAL A 487 10.10 -16.23 -27.19
N LEU A 488 10.00 -17.27 -28.00
CA LEU A 488 8.95 -17.42 -28.99
C LEU A 488 7.80 -18.24 -28.41
N LEU A 489 6.62 -17.65 -28.35
CA LEU A 489 5.46 -18.17 -27.62
C LEU A 489 4.33 -18.58 -28.58
N VAL A 490 3.84 -19.81 -28.48
CA VAL A 490 2.68 -20.28 -29.24
C VAL A 490 1.61 -20.77 -28.29
N GLN A 491 0.51 -20.02 -28.17
CA GLN A 491 -0.67 -20.34 -27.35
C GLN A 491 -0.37 -20.63 -25.86
N ILE A 492 0.83 -20.33 -25.39
CA ILE A 492 1.32 -20.54 -24.04
C ILE A 492 1.76 -19.18 -23.46
N GLY A 493 1.89 -19.11 -22.13
CA GLY A 493 2.25 -17.86 -21.43
C GLY A 493 1.09 -16.89 -21.33
N LYS A 494 -0.17 -17.36 -21.47
CA LYS A 494 -1.39 -16.54 -21.41
C LYS A 494 -1.79 -16.22 -19.97
N GLU A 495 -1.71 -17.21 -19.08
CA GLU A 495 -2.06 -17.06 -17.66
C GLU A 495 -1.02 -17.72 -16.76
N GLY A 496 -0.81 -17.20 -15.57
CA GLY A 496 0.07 -17.77 -14.56
C GLY A 496 1.57 -17.69 -14.84
N TRP A 497 1.99 -17.21 -16.03
CA TRP A 497 3.40 -17.04 -16.34
C TRP A 497 3.95 -15.77 -15.69
N ASP A 498 5.01 -15.93 -14.92
CA ASP A 498 5.73 -14.87 -14.26
C ASP A 498 7.19 -14.89 -14.67
N CYS A 499 7.60 -13.93 -15.49
CA CYS A 499 8.98 -13.67 -15.85
C CYS A 499 9.27 -12.19 -15.61
N ARG A 500 9.97 -11.88 -14.52
CA ARG A 500 10.27 -10.49 -14.12
C ARG A 500 11.23 -9.81 -15.09
N SER A 501 12.18 -10.56 -15.63
CA SER A 501 13.15 -10.06 -16.61
C SER A 501 12.59 -9.84 -18.01
N LEU A 502 11.32 -10.17 -18.26
CA LEU A 502 10.62 -9.82 -19.49
C LEU A 502 10.53 -8.31 -19.62
N THR A 503 11.12 -7.77 -20.67
CA THR A 503 11.28 -6.33 -20.87
C THR A 503 10.69 -5.86 -22.19
N GLY A 504 10.37 -6.77 -23.08
CA GLY A 504 9.71 -6.45 -24.34
C GLY A 504 8.70 -7.49 -24.76
N ILE A 505 7.67 -7.06 -25.52
CA ILE A 505 6.66 -7.90 -26.15
C ILE A 505 6.42 -7.42 -27.56
N ILE A 506 6.30 -8.36 -28.51
CA ILE A 506 5.89 -8.12 -29.90
C ILE A 506 4.63 -8.89 -30.22
N LEU A 507 3.61 -8.18 -30.74
CA LEU A 507 2.40 -8.72 -31.34
C LEU A 507 2.31 -8.19 -32.78
N SER A 508 2.65 -9.01 -33.75
CA SER A 508 2.88 -8.60 -35.13
C SER A 508 1.68 -8.73 -36.05
N GLN A 509 0.68 -9.50 -35.64
CA GLN A 509 -0.57 -9.68 -36.39
C GLN A 509 -1.74 -10.05 -35.47
N GLU A 510 -2.97 -9.93 -36.02
CA GLU A 510 -4.16 -10.43 -35.35
C GLU A 510 -4.07 -11.96 -35.16
N GLY A 511 -4.43 -12.45 -33.98
CA GLY A 511 -4.37 -13.87 -33.62
C GLY A 511 -3.05 -14.33 -32.99
N ASP A 512 -2.03 -13.48 -32.88
CA ASP A 512 -0.82 -13.81 -32.12
C ASP A 512 -1.15 -14.07 -30.63
N CYS A 513 -2.13 -13.34 -30.09
CA CYS A 513 -2.77 -13.65 -28.81
C CYS A 513 -4.31 -13.59 -28.92
N PRO A 514 -5.08 -14.16 -27.98
CA PRO A 514 -6.53 -14.02 -27.94
C PRO A 514 -6.98 -12.56 -27.90
N LYS A 515 -8.05 -12.23 -28.63
CA LYS A 515 -8.55 -10.84 -28.76
C LYS A 515 -8.85 -10.16 -27.42
N ASN A 516 -9.35 -10.90 -26.45
CA ASN A 516 -9.68 -10.41 -25.11
C ASN A 516 -8.50 -10.35 -24.14
N MET A 517 -7.29 -10.71 -24.56
CA MET A 517 -6.10 -10.78 -23.71
C MET A 517 -4.95 -9.85 -24.15
N VAL A 518 -5.18 -8.95 -25.12
CA VAL A 518 -4.12 -8.08 -25.65
C VAL A 518 -3.54 -7.20 -24.54
N LEU A 519 -4.38 -6.59 -23.70
CA LEU A 519 -3.94 -5.79 -22.57
C LEU A 519 -3.12 -6.61 -21.57
N GLN A 520 -3.61 -7.76 -21.17
CA GLN A 520 -2.90 -8.61 -20.19
C GLN A 520 -1.58 -9.12 -20.75
N THR A 521 -1.55 -9.47 -22.02
CA THR A 521 -0.35 -9.93 -22.73
C THR A 521 0.67 -8.81 -22.82
N SER A 522 0.26 -7.63 -23.29
CA SER A 522 1.13 -6.46 -23.44
C SER A 522 1.70 -5.96 -22.11
N CYS A 523 0.91 -5.99 -21.03
CA CYS A 523 1.36 -5.53 -19.73
C CYS A 523 2.28 -6.49 -18.98
N ARG A 524 2.55 -7.71 -19.50
CA ARG A 524 3.46 -8.68 -18.84
C ARG A 524 4.89 -8.17 -18.71
N CYS A 525 5.38 -7.45 -19.71
CA CYS A 525 6.73 -6.88 -19.70
C CYS A 525 6.88 -5.69 -18.74
N LEU A 526 5.78 -5.17 -18.21
CA LEU A 526 5.81 -4.00 -17.33
C LEU A 526 6.20 -4.32 -15.87
N ARG A 527 6.35 -5.56 -15.50
CA ARG A 527 6.76 -5.91 -14.13
C ARG A 527 8.16 -5.39 -13.84
N GLN A 528 8.29 -4.59 -12.79
CA GLN A 528 9.57 -4.05 -12.36
C GLN A 528 10.46 -5.18 -11.81
N VAL A 529 11.72 -5.18 -12.19
CA VAL A 529 12.73 -6.14 -11.70
C VAL A 529 13.40 -5.61 -10.43
N GLU A 530 13.83 -4.38 -10.46
CA GLU A 530 14.58 -3.72 -9.38
C GLU A 530 13.71 -2.68 -8.68
N LYS A 531 13.52 -2.84 -7.38
CA LYS A 531 12.71 -1.89 -6.60
C LYS A 531 13.35 -0.51 -6.62
N GLY A 532 12.57 0.50 -7.01
CA GLY A 532 13.00 1.91 -6.99
C GLY A 532 13.87 2.35 -8.17
N MET A 533 14.11 1.47 -9.16
CA MET A 533 14.84 1.84 -10.39
C MET A 533 13.85 2.22 -11.51
N PRO A 534 14.13 3.27 -12.30
CA PRO A 534 13.31 3.58 -13.47
C PRO A 534 13.61 2.59 -14.57
N GLU A 535 12.66 1.72 -14.80
CA GLU A 535 12.73 0.73 -15.85
C GLU A 535 11.72 1.05 -16.94
N THR A 536 12.11 0.82 -18.19
CA THR A 536 11.23 0.91 -19.36
C THR A 536 10.99 -0.47 -19.94
N ALA A 537 9.87 -0.63 -20.64
CA ALA A 537 9.57 -1.86 -21.37
C ALA A 537 8.99 -1.55 -22.74
N LEU A 538 9.38 -2.34 -23.73
CA LEU A 538 8.94 -2.19 -25.12
C LEU A 538 7.68 -2.99 -25.38
N ILE A 539 6.66 -2.34 -25.90
CA ILE A 539 5.44 -2.97 -26.44
C ILE A 539 5.38 -2.61 -27.91
N TYR A 540 5.62 -3.59 -28.79
CA TYR A 540 5.67 -3.39 -30.22
C TYR A 540 4.48 -4.08 -30.88
N LEU A 541 3.60 -3.34 -31.53
CA LEU A 541 2.31 -3.80 -32.01
C LEU A 541 2.11 -3.47 -33.50
N ASN A 542 1.29 -4.27 -34.17
CA ASN A 542 0.63 -3.84 -35.41
C ASN A 542 -0.62 -3.02 -35.05
N ASP A 543 -1.23 -2.37 -36.07
CA ASP A 543 -2.39 -1.49 -35.88
C ASP A 543 -3.58 -2.21 -35.22
N ASP A 544 -3.93 -3.44 -35.67
CA ASP A 544 -5.04 -4.19 -35.11
C ASP A 544 -4.90 -4.46 -33.60
N ASN A 545 -3.68 -4.86 -33.16
CA ASN A 545 -3.43 -5.09 -31.76
C ASN A 545 -3.36 -3.76 -30.96
N ALA A 546 -2.91 -2.68 -31.58
CA ALA A 546 -2.90 -1.35 -30.97
C ALA A 546 -4.34 -0.84 -30.74
N GLU A 547 -5.25 -1.00 -31.70
CA GLU A 547 -6.67 -0.65 -31.57
C GLU A 547 -7.34 -1.49 -30.47
N LYS A 548 -7.06 -2.80 -30.42
CA LYS A 548 -7.57 -3.69 -29.36
C LYS A 548 -7.04 -3.29 -28.00
N LEU A 549 -5.73 -3.00 -27.90
CA LEU A 549 -5.13 -2.53 -26.64
C LEU A 549 -5.77 -1.23 -26.18
N ASN A 550 -5.95 -0.26 -27.08
CA ASN A 550 -6.64 1.01 -26.77
C ASN A 550 -8.08 0.78 -26.31
N SER A 551 -8.84 -0.08 -27.03
CA SER A 551 -10.21 -0.42 -26.66
C SER A 551 -10.28 -1.05 -25.27
N GLN A 552 -9.38 -1.98 -24.95
CA GLN A 552 -9.33 -2.62 -23.63
C GLN A 552 -8.87 -1.67 -22.52
N LEU A 553 -7.91 -0.78 -22.80
CA LEU A 553 -7.51 0.28 -21.86
C LEU A 553 -8.69 1.22 -21.57
N MET A 554 -9.42 1.64 -22.60
CA MET A 554 -10.61 2.49 -22.44
C MET A 554 -11.73 1.78 -21.67
N GLN A 555 -12.01 0.51 -21.97
CA GLN A 555 -13.08 -0.26 -21.32
C GLN A 555 -12.76 -0.70 -19.91
N GLN A 556 -11.51 -1.16 -19.67
CA GLN A 556 -11.13 -1.81 -18.42
C GLN A 556 -10.33 -0.90 -17.45
N GLN A 557 -9.79 0.21 -17.93
CA GLN A 557 -8.96 1.13 -17.14
C GLN A 557 -9.39 2.60 -17.28
N HIS A 558 -10.31 2.91 -18.18
CA HIS A 558 -10.77 4.26 -18.52
C HIS A 558 -9.64 5.23 -18.93
N ILE A 559 -8.61 4.70 -19.57
CA ILE A 559 -7.48 5.48 -20.09
C ILE A 559 -7.25 5.16 -21.57
N SER A 560 -6.78 6.14 -22.32
CA SER A 560 -6.35 5.94 -23.71
C SER A 560 -4.96 5.33 -23.80
N LEU A 561 -4.63 4.74 -24.95
CA LEU A 561 -3.29 4.25 -25.24
C LEU A 561 -2.24 5.39 -25.16
N LYS A 562 -2.61 6.61 -25.50
CA LYS A 562 -1.74 7.78 -25.41
C LYS A 562 -1.43 8.13 -23.94
N GLU A 563 -2.43 8.14 -23.07
CA GLU A 563 -2.26 8.37 -21.64
C GLU A 563 -1.42 7.25 -21.00
N PHE A 564 -1.67 6.01 -21.39
CA PHE A 564 -0.89 4.87 -20.94
C PHE A 564 0.59 4.98 -21.34
N SER A 565 0.87 5.35 -22.60
CA SER A 565 2.24 5.52 -23.11
C SER A 565 2.98 6.72 -22.52
N SER A 566 2.24 7.77 -22.13
CA SER A 566 2.81 8.99 -21.53
C SER A 566 2.84 8.94 -20.01
N ALA A 567 2.25 7.91 -19.39
CA ALA A 567 2.24 7.77 -17.94
C ALA A 567 3.66 7.66 -17.41
N ASP A 568 3.99 8.53 -16.47
CA ASP A 568 5.28 8.53 -15.80
C ASP A 568 5.11 9.00 -14.36
N ASN A 569 5.02 8.04 -13.46
CA ASN A 569 5.09 8.28 -12.02
C ASN A 569 6.47 7.85 -11.50
N SER A 570 7.44 7.65 -12.41
CA SER A 570 8.79 7.31 -12.02
C SER A 570 9.40 8.49 -11.26
N LYS A 571 9.89 8.18 -10.10
CA LYS A 571 10.83 9.05 -9.42
C LYS A 571 12.09 9.04 -10.26
N THR A 572 12.61 10.20 -10.64
CA THR A 572 13.83 10.28 -11.42
C THR A 572 14.97 9.64 -10.63
N VAL A 573 15.49 8.52 -11.10
CA VAL A 573 16.64 7.88 -10.47
C VAL A 573 17.91 8.47 -11.04
N ILE A 574 18.72 8.95 -10.14
CA ILE A 574 19.99 9.57 -10.49
C ILE A 574 21.04 8.48 -10.61
N LYS A 575 21.85 8.59 -11.66
CA LYS A 575 22.97 7.69 -11.89
C LYS A 575 23.98 7.81 -10.74
N ARG A 576 24.20 6.76 -10.00
CA ARG A 576 25.15 6.73 -8.90
C ARG A 576 26.58 6.80 -9.45
N TYR A 577 27.37 7.66 -8.84
CA TYR A 577 28.80 7.63 -9.03
C TYR A 577 29.45 6.91 -7.85
N ASN A 578 30.29 5.94 -8.11
CA ASN A 578 31.02 5.27 -7.04
C ASN A 578 32.12 6.19 -6.48
N ARG A 579 31.84 6.81 -5.33
CA ARG A 579 32.74 7.76 -4.65
C ARG A 579 33.21 7.28 -3.30
N MET A 580 32.93 6.05 -2.95
CA MET A 580 33.32 5.48 -1.67
C MET A 580 34.84 5.63 -1.37
N ALA A 581 35.66 5.63 -2.42
CA ALA A 581 37.10 5.84 -2.29
C ALA A 581 37.50 7.25 -1.83
N TYR A 582 36.63 8.24 -2.04
CA TYR A 582 36.88 9.65 -1.73
C TYR A 582 36.20 10.14 -0.45
N LEU A 583 35.26 9.38 0.08
CA LEU A 583 34.50 9.76 1.27
C LEU A 583 35.02 9.02 2.48
N LYS A 584 35.23 9.76 3.56
CA LYS A 584 35.40 9.16 4.89
C LYS A 584 34.01 8.85 5.42
N LEU A 585 33.65 7.58 5.38
CA LEU A 585 32.33 7.11 5.82
C LEU A 585 32.46 6.39 7.18
N PRO A 586 32.54 7.13 8.30
CA PRO A 586 32.56 6.50 9.60
C PRO A 586 31.21 5.88 9.90
N LYS A 587 31.24 4.81 10.66
CA LYS A 587 30.05 4.19 11.21
C LYS A 587 29.84 4.67 12.63
N ILE A 588 28.59 4.99 12.95
CA ILE A 588 28.18 5.38 14.28
C ILE A 588 27.32 4.29 14.90
N ASP A 589 27.76 3.80 16.08
CA ASP A 589 26.99 2.84 16.86
C ASP A 589 26.02 3.55 17.77
N TYR A 590 24.80 3.08 17.84
CA TYR A 590 23.76 3.60 18.74
C TYR A 590 22.79 2.49 19.14
N TYR A 591 21.91 2.78 20.08
CA TYR A 591 20.80 1.89 20.44
C TYR A 591 19.49 2.50 19.95
N GLN A 592 18.74 1.70 19.20
CA GLN A 592 17.43 2.05 18.73
C GLN A 592 16.37 1.44 19.63
N LEU A 593 15.42 2.28 20.09
CA LEU A 593 14.25 1.77 20.77
C LEU A 593 13.40 0.95 19.78
N LYS A 594 13.12 -0.28 20.14
CA LYS A 594 12.21 -1.19 19.42
C LYS A 594 11.03 -1.48 20.32
N ILE A 595 9.83 -1.25 19.78
CA ILE A 595 8.61 -1.56 20.48
C ILE A 595 8.03 -2.84 19.88
N ARG A 596 7.85 -3.85 20.70
CA ARG A 596 7.07 -5.04 20.34
C ARG A 596 5.64 -4.82 20.80
N TYR A 597 4.71 -5.16 19.95
CA TYR A 597 3.28 -5.03 20.21
C TYR A 597 2.69 -6.42 20.42
N ASP A 598 2.11 -6.65 21.62
CA ASP A 598 1.30 -7.83 21.90
C ASP A 598 -0.15 -7.37 21.97
N THR A 599 -1.02 -7.99 21.17
CA THR A 599 -2.45 -7.66 21.19
C THR A 599 -3.11 -8.34 22.37
N ILE A 600 -3.76 -7.57 23.23
CA ILE A 600 -4.65 -8.08 24.27
C ILE A 600 -6.06 -7.65 23.91
N THR A 601 -6.95 -8.62 23.74
CA THR A 601 -8.37 -8.33 23.57
C THR A 601 -8.99 -8.29 24.98
N VAL A 602 -9.44 -7.10 25.35
CA VAL A 602 -10.21 -6.94 26.59
C VAL A 602 -11.69 -7.03 26.19
N ASP A 603 -12.31 -8.17 26.47
CA ASP A 603 -13.78 -8.30 26.48
C ASP A 603 -14.29 -7.62 27.76
N GLU A 604 -14.40 -6.30 27.73
CA GLU A 604 -15.25 -5.63 28.69
C GLU A 604 -16.68 -5.95 28.29
N THR A 605 -17.34 -6.77 29.07
CA THR A 605 -18.81 -6.90 29.09
C THR A 605 -19.36 -5.62 29.66
N VAL A 606 -19.31 -4.56 28.87
CA VAL A 606 -19.94 -3.29 29.21
C VAL A 606 -21.43 -3.51 29.05
N ASP A 607 -22.19 -3.34 30.12
CA ASP A 607 -23.62 -3.20 30.02
C ASP A 607 -23.91 -2.00 29.14
N LYS A 608 -24.38 -2.26 27.91
CA LYS A 608 -24.60 -1.23 26.89
C LYS A 608 -25.58 -0.16 27.37
N GLU A 609 -26.61 -0.57 28.12
CA GLU A 609 -27.61 0.33 28.65
C GLU A 609 -26.99 1.32 29.64
N VAL A 610 -26.19 0.82 30.57
CA VAL A 610 -25.47 1.66 31.55
C VAL A 610 -24.45 2.57 30.87
N ALA A 611 -23.73 2.07 29.88
CA ALA A 611 -22.75 2.87 29.15
C ALA A 611 -23.40 4.02 28.37
N ILE A 612 -24.55 3.77 27.74
CA ILE A 612 -25.33 4.79 27.02
C ILE A 612 -25.91 5.84 28.01
N GLN A 613 -26.47 5.40 29.13
CA GLN A 613 -26.96 6.31 30.19
C GLN A 613 -25.87 7.26 30.67
N ASN A 614 -24.67 6.75 30.82
CA ASN A 614 -23.52 7.52 31.28
C ASN A 614 -22.83 8.33 30.16
N ALA A 615 -23.32 8.28 28.93
CA ALA A 615 -22.68 8.96 27.79
C ALA A 615 -22.57 10.48 27.96
N THR A 616 -23.41 11.11 28.77
CA THR A 616 -23.37 12.54 29.08
C THR A 616 -22.35 12.91 30.18
N VAL A 617 -21.79 11.92 30.89
CA VAL A 617 -20.80 12.16 31.94
C VAL A 617 -19.50 12.70 31.34
N GLY A 618 -19.02 13.83 31.86
CA GLY A 618 -17.83 14.51 31.35
C GLY A 618 -18.01 15.23 29.99
N ALA A 619 -19.25 15.24 29.47
CA ALA A 619 -19.56 15.91 28.21
C ALA A 619 -20.41 17.19 28.40
N LYS A 620 -20.54 17.67 29.61
CA LYS A 620 -21.20 18.95 29.93
C LYS A 620 -20.18 20.07 29.89
N PHE A 621 -20.49 21.15 29.17
CA PHE A 621 -19.66 22.34 29.21
C PHE A 621 -19.91 23.12 30.49
N GLU A 622 -18.90 23.48 31.21
CA GLU A 622 -18.95 24.49 32.27
C GLU A 622 -18.61 25.84 31.63
N ASN A 623 -19.58 26.66 31.38
CA ASN A 623 -19.35 28.03 30.95
C ASN A 623 -18.95 28.86 32.17
N ILE A 624 -17.64 28.98 32.38
CA ILE A 624 -17.07 29.82 33.41
C ILE A 624 -16.86 31.21 32.81
N VAL A 625 -17.63 32.18 33.21
CA VAL A 625 -17.39 33.60 32.88
C VAL A 625 -16.57 34.17 34.00
N LYS A 626 -15.32 34.52 33.71
CA LYS A 626 -14.48 35.31 34.61
C LYS A 626 -14.78 36.80 34.38
N THR A 627 -15.37 37.44 35.34
CA THR A 627 -15.48 38.91 35.39
C THR A 627 -14.46 39.45 36.37
N THR A 628 -13.54 40.27 35.88
CA THR A 628 -12.61 41.04 36.72
C THR A 628 -13.17 42.46 36.90
N ASP A 629 -13.13 43.01 38.09
CA ASP A 629 -13.49 44.40 38.29
C ASP A 629 -12.45 45.35 37.70
N LEU A 630 -12.79 46.63 37.55
CA LEU A 630 -11.92 47.64 36.94
C LEU A 630 -10.59 47.88 37.72
N THR A 631 -10.49 47.35 38.91
CA THR A 631 -9.29 47.47 39.77
C THR A 631 -8.41 46.23 39.75
N MET A 632 -8.85 45.16 39.07
CA MET A 632 -8.18 43.84 39.03
C MET A 632 -8.01 43.14 40.41
N GLU A 633 -8.70 43.60 41.44
CA GLU A 633 -8.55 43.07 42.79
C GLU A 633 -9.52 41.93 43.12
N THR A 634 -10.60 41.79 42.36
CA THR A 634 -11.59 40.73 42.60
C THR A 634 -11.96 40.00 41.32
N GLU A 635 -11.70 38.66 41.27
CA GLU A 635 -12.23 37.78 40.26
C GLU A 635 -13.57 37.18 40.69
N LYS A 636 -14.66 37.49 39.98
CA LYS A 636 -15.95 36.82 40.16
C LYS A 636 -16.12 35.74 39.11
N ILE A 637 -16.18 34.51 39.54
CA ILE A 637 -16.46 33.37 38.69
C ILE A 637 -17.94 33.09 38.75
N GLU A 638 -18.69 33.40 37.70
CA GLU A 638 -20.09 32.98 37.55
C GLU A 638 -20.21 31.85 36.56
N VAL A 639 -20.84 30.77 36.99
CA VAL A 639 -21.22 29.67 36.07
C VAL A 639 -22.54 30.05 35.44
N VAL A 640 -22.51 30.53 34.21
CA VAL A 640 -23.75 30.88 33.48
C VAL A 640 -24.25 29.64 32.74
N ALA A 641 -25.38 29.12 33.25
CA ALA A 641 -26.05 27.96 32.64
C ALA A 641 -27.25 28.43 31.81
N GLU A 642 -27.01 29.16 30.72
CA GLU A 642 -28.09 29.50 29.79
C GLU A 642 -28.10 28.55 28.59
N GLU A 643 -29.25 27.92 28.30
CA GLU A 643 -29.45 27.11 27.09
C GLU A 643 -29.61 28.02 25.86
N ARG A 644 -28.60 28.06 25.01
CA ARG A 644 -28.58 28.90 23.79
C ARG A 644 -28.30 28.03 22.55
N GLY A 645 -28.99 26.92 22.36
CA GLY A 645 -28.85 26.09 21.14
C GLY A 645 -29.65 26.71 20.00
N THR A 646 -29.09 26.80 18.83
CA THR A 646 -29.76 27.23 17.58
C THR A 646 -29.92 26.12 16.57
N THR A 647 -29.36 24.95 16.84
CA THR A 647 -29.39 23.83 15.93
C THR A 647 -30.63 22.96 16.21
N PRO A 648 -31.56 22.82 15.24
CA PRO A 648 -32.72 21.96 15.39
C PRO A 648 -32.30 20.53 15.70
N ALA A 649 -33.09 19.85 16.53
CA ALA A 649 -32.82 18.50 16.98
C ALA A 649 -34.01 17.58 16.65
N THR A 650 -33.77 16.56 15.87
CA THR A 650 -34.66 15.41 15.71
C THR A 650 -33.98 14.14 16.18
N PHE A 651 -34.74 13.24 16.79
CA PHE A 651 -34.18 12.00 17.33
C PHE A 651 -33.59 11.13 16.22
N THR A 652 -34.25 11.05 15.07
CA THR A 652 -33.81 10.27 13.90
C THR A 652 -32.52 10.83 13.30
N ALA A 653 -32.41 12.16 13.14
CA ALA A 653 -31.19 12.79 12.66
C ALA A 653 -30.00 12.57 13.62
N TRP A 654 -30.26 12.55 14.93
CA TRP A 654 -29.25 12.28 15.91
C TRP A 654 -28.78 10.81 15.85
N LEU A 655 -29.69 9.85 15.73
CA LEU A 655 -29.34 8.45 15.54
C LEU A 655 -28.58 8.22 14.23
N TYR A 656 -28.99 8.85 13.14
CA TYR A 656 -28.26 8.83 11.89
C TYR A 656 -26.82 9.35 12.06
N GLY A 657 -26.63 10.44 12.77
CA GLY A 657 -25.31 10.99 13.08
C GLY A 657 -24.41 10.03 13.89
N ILE A 658 -25.01 9.32 14.85
CA ILE A 658 -24.29 8.28 15.61
C ILE A 658 -23.91 7.10 14.70
N GLY A 659 -24.84 6.60 13.90
CA GLY A 659 -24.66 5.46 13.01
C GLY A 659 -23.67 5.75 11.87
N LYS A 660 -23.71 6.96 11.31
CA LYS A 660 -22.81 7.40 10.23
C LYS A 660 -21.32 7.23 10.57
N ASP A 661 -20.94 7.56 11.79
CA ASP A 661 -19.56 7.40 12.26
C ASP A 661 -19.35 6.07 13.02
N GLY A 662 -20.30 5.17 12.92
CA GLY A 662 -20.24 3.83 13.52
C GLY A 662 -19.64 2.75 12.64
N PHE A 663 -19.36 3.04 11.38
CA PHE A 663 -18.65 2.19 10.40
C PHE A 663 -19.24 0.76 10.24
N GLY A 664 -20.58 0.62 10.38
CA GLY A 664 -21.27 -0.66 10.35
C GLY A 664 -21.29 -1.42 11.67
N PHE A 665 -20.45 -1.06 12.60
CA PHE A 665 -20.43 -1.60 13.96
C PHE A 665 -21.62 -1.08 14.79
N VAL A 666 -21.86 0.23 14.69
CA VAL A 666 -23.01 0.90 15.27
C VAL A 666 -23.97 1.23 14.15
N ASN A 667 -24.87 0.32 13.83
CA ASN A 667 -25.88 0.49 12.80
C ASN A 667 -27.24 0.83 13.41
N MET A 668 -28.22 1.21 12.58
CA MET A 668 -29.57 1.60 13.05
C MET A 668 -30.27 0.49 13.80
N SER A 669 -30.07 -0.78 13.43
CA SER A 669 -30.66 -1.91 14.16
C SER A 669 -30.12 -2.01 15.58
N ALA A 670 -28.80 -1.85 15.73
CA ALA A 670 -28.14 -1.86 17.04
C ALA A 670 -28.56 -0.65 17.90
N LEU A 671 -28.73 0.53 17.29
CA LEU A 671 -29.23 1.73 17.99
C LEU A 671 -30.70 1.58 18.38
N ASN A 672 -31.54 1.09 17.48
CA ASN A 672 -32.96 0.87 17.74
C ASN A 672 -33.21 -0.16 18.86
N SER A 673 -32.33 -1.14 19.02
CA SER A 673 -32.39 -2.07 20.17
C SER A 673 -32.19 -1.40 21.52
N GLN A 674 -31.64 -0.18 21.53
CA GLN A 674 -31.40 0.65 22.73
C GLN A 674 -32.22 1.95 22.72
N GLU A 675 -33.30 1.98 21.94
CA GLU A 675 -34.09 3.21 21.71
C GLU A 675 -34.56 3.89 22.99
N ALA A 676 -35.06 3.13 23.95
CA ALA A 676 -35.58 3.67 25.21
C ALA A 676 -34.55 4.49 26.00
N VAL A 677 -33.32 3.98 26.07
CA VAL A 677 -32.18 4.63 26.76
C VAL A 677 -31.65 5.80 25.93
N LEU A 678 -31.56 5.64 24.62
CA LEU A 678 -31.13 6.69 23.72
C LEU A 678 -32.08 7.87 23.73
N ARG A 679 -33.39 7.66 23.84
CA ARG A 679 -34.39 8.75 24.00
C ARG A 679 -34.16 9.51 25.30
N GLN A 680 -33.89 8.84 26.41
CA GLN A 680 -33.57 9.50 27.68
C GLN A 680 -32.32 10.42 27.55
N VAL A 681 -31.30 9.94 26.89
CA VAL A 681 -30.07 10.76 26.61
C VAL A 681 -30.41 11.91 25.68
N PHE A 682 -31.19 11.69 24.62
CA PHE A 682 -31.61 12.72 23.69
C PHE A 682 -32.42 13.83 24.37
N ASP A 683 -33.41 13.44 25.21
CA ASP A 683 -34.21 14.41 25.98
C ASP A 683 -33.37 15.24 26.95
N LYS A 684 -32.32 14.64 27.52
CA LYS A 684 -31.38 15.32 28.42
C LYS A 684 -30.50 16.35 27.70
N ILE A 685 -30.13 16.10 26.42
CA ILE A 685 -29.24 16.97 25.64
C ILE A 685 -29.96 17.92 24.71
N THR A 686 -31.28 17.94 24.77
CA THR A 686 -32.15 18.80 23.97
C THR A 686 -33.14 19.54 24.86
N TYR A 687 -33.67 20.65 24.36
CA TYR A 687 -34.71 21.44 25.03
C TYR A 687 -35.75 21.89 23.99
N GLU A 688 -36.92 22.19 24.45
CA GLU A 688 -38.04 22.67 23.62
C GLU A 688 -38.19 24.17 23.72
N LYS A 689 -38.29 24.86 22.59
CA LYS A 689 -38.54 26.30 22.49
C LYS A 689 -39.45 26.57 21.30
N ASP A 690 -40.52 27.32 21.52
CA ASP A 690 -41.48 27.74 20.48
C ASP A 690 -42.06 26.58 19.66
N GLY A 691 -42.30 25.42 20.31
CA GLY A 691 -42.82 24.22 19.70
C GLY A 691 -41.80 23.46 18.83
N SER A 692 -40.55 23.84 18.85
CA SER A 692 -39.45 23.19 18.17
C SER A 692 -38.37 22.73 19.16
N ARG A 693 -37.70 21.60 18.85
CA ARG A 693 -36.67 21.05 19.71
C ARG A 693 -35.28 21.45 19.22
N TYR A 694 -34.38 21.80 20.13
CA TYR A 694 -33.01 22.25 19.83
C TYR A 694 -31.99 21.50 20.67
N TYR A 695 -30.76 21.34 20.16
CA TYR A 695 -29.66 20.84 20.98
C TYR A 695 -29.26 21.86 22.03
N SER A 696 -29.09 21.44 23.26
CA SER A 696 -28.63 22.29 24.36
C SER A 696 -27.16 22.63 24.18
N SER A 697 -26.82 23.91 24.31
CA SER A 697 -25.44 24.39 24.28
C SER A 697 -24.60 23.94 25.47
N LEU A 698 -25.24 23.38 26.51
CA LEU A 698 -24.58 22.89 27.72
C LEU A 698 -23.87 21.54 27.49
N TYR A 699 -24.13 20.89 26.39
CA TYR A 699 -23.59 19.54 26.11
C TYR A 699 -22.76 19.48 24.84
N ASN A 700 -21.63 18.78 24.93
CA ASN A 700 -20.80 18.46 23.78
C ASN A 700 -21.42 17.27 23.03
N LYS A 701 -22.28 17.56 22.06
CA LYS A 701 -22.97 16.57 21.21
C LYS A 701 -22.00 15.54 20.63
N LYS A 702 -20.89 15.97 20.02
CA LYS A 702 -19.89 15.10 19.41
C LYS A 702 -19.24 14.14 20.41
N GLN A 703 -18.99 14.63 21.63
CA GLN A 703 -18.42 13.78 22.68
C GLN A 703 -19.42 12.72 23.16
N ILE A 704 -20.69 13.09 23.28
CA ILE A 704 -21.78 12.19 23.70
C ILE A 704 -21.97 11.11 22.64
N GLU A 705 -22.09 11.46 21.37
CA GLU A 705 -22.18 10.53 20.26
C GLU A 705 -20.99 9.56 20.24
N ALA A 706 -19.79 10.08 20.49
CA ALA A 706 -18.60 9.27 20.59
C ALA A 706 -18.61 8.31 21.81
N ASN A 707 -19.16 8.76 22.96
CA ASN A 707 -19.28 7.92 24.14
C ASN A 707 -20.33 6.80 23.91
N ILE A 708 -21.45 7.11 23.23
CA ILE A 708 -22.44 6.10 22.83
C ILE A 708 -21.80 5.08 21.90
N ARG A 709 -21.08 5.50 20.86
CA ARG A 709 -20.40 4.55 19.97
C ARG A 709 -19.43 3.63 20.70
N LYS A 710 -18.71 4.13 21.74
CA LYS A 710 -17.83 3.28 22.54
C LYS A 710 -18.52 2.09 23.20
N ALA A 711 -19.80 2.20 23.52
CA ALA A 711 -20.57 1.09 24.13
C ALA A 711 -20.73 -0.12 23.19
N PHE A 712 -20.49 0.06 21.90
CA PHE A 712 -20.64 -0.98 20.89
C PHE A 712 -19.29 -1.54 20.39
N TYR A 713 -18.14 -0.90 20.70
CA TYR A 713 -16.84 -1.35 20.23
C TYR A 713 -16.16 -2.27 21.23
N LYS A 714 -15.61 -3.36 20.70
CA LYS A 714 -14.68 -4.20 21.48
C LYS A 714 -13.35 -3.46 21.61
N LYS A 715 -12.84 -3.42 22.82
CA LYS A 715 -11.55 -2.79 23.09
C LYS A 715 -10.42 -3.79 22.80
N ARG A 716 -9.55 -3.46 21.86
CA ARG A 716 -8.28 -4.13 21.63
C ARG A 716 -7.17 -3.26 22.18
N ASP A 717 -6.50 -3.73 23.22
CA ASP A 717 -5.34 -3.07 23.77
C ASP A 717 -4.07 -3.74 23.25
N PHE A 718 -3.14 -2.94 22.77
CA PHE A 718 -1.80 -3.42 22.49
C PHE A 718 -0.93 -3.17 23.72
N THR A 719 -0.36 -4.21 24.28
CA THR A 719 0.76 -4.08 25.23
C THR A 719 2.03 -3.88 24.44
N THR A 720 2.88 -3.00 24.93
CA THR A 720 4.18 -2.73 24.32
C THR A 720 5.29 -3.22 25.24
N VAL A 721 6.23 -3.98 24.68
CA VAL A 721 7.47 -4.33 25.34
C VAL A 721 8.59 -3.51 24.72
N GLU A 722 9.29 -2.77 25.56
CA GLU A 722 10.41 -1.90 25.18
C GLU A 722 11.70 -2.70 25.14
N GLU A 723 12.42 -2.62 24.06
CA GLU A 723 13.74 -3.24 23.88
C GLU A 723 14.68 -2.25 23.19
N LEU A 724 15.86 -2.04 23.78
CA LEU A 724 16.91 -1.26 23.14
C LEU A 724 17.83 -2.21 22.40
N ILE A 725 17.78 -2.20 21.09
CA ILE A 725 18.62 -3.01 20.22
C ILE A 725 19.81 -2.19 19.72
N PRO A 726 21.02 -2.78 19.68
CA PRO A 726 22.18 -2.15 19.08
C PRO A 726 21.95 -2.00 17.58
N ASP A 727 22.35 -0.86 17.04
CA ASP A 727 22.28 -0.53 15.62
C ASP A 727 23.56 0.20 15.20
N GLU A 728 23.89 0.17 13.92
CA GLU A 728 25.06 0.81 13.35
C GLU A 728 24.63 1.50 12.05
N ALA A 729 24.97 2.75 11.89
CA ALA A 729 24.69 3.50 10.68
C ALA A 729 25.95 4.07 10.05
N SER A 730 26.08 3.97 8.73
CA SER A 730 27.08 4.70 7.96
C SER A 730 26.62 6.14 7.77
N LEU A 731 27.51 7.08 8.02
CA LEU A 731 27.25 8.48 7.72
C LEU A 731 27.51 8.69 6.22
N LEU A 732 26.58 9.26 5.49
CA LEU A 732 26.68 9.51 4.04
C LEU A 732 26.87 8.24 3.19
N ASN A 733 25.90 7.36 3.17
CA ASN A 733 25.97 6.18 2.30
C ASN A 733 25.32 6.45 0.94
N ILE A 734 26.11 6.79 -0.05
CA ILE A 734 25.65 7.04 -1.42
C ILE A 734 25.02 5.78 -2.04
N ALA A 735 25.37 4.59 -1.60
CA ALA A 735 24.82 3.35 -2.14
C ALA A 735 23.30 3.20 -1.86
N ASN A 736 22.78 3.86 -0.84
CA ASN A 736 21.38 3.79 -0.45
C ASN A 736 20.50 4.87 -1.13
N PHE A 737 21.05 5.68 -1.99
CA PHE A 737 20.30 6.75 -2.62
C PHE A 737 19.25 6.19 -3.59
N THR A 738 18.00 6.47 -3.32
CA THR A 738 16.84 6.00 -4.09
C THR A 738 15.79 7.09 -4.34
N GLU A 739 15.98 8.31 -3.83
CA GLU A 739 15.01 9.38 -4.00
C GLU A 739 15.09 10.04 -5.38
N SER A 740 13.93 10.48 -5.87
CA SER A 740 13.87 11.29 -7.09
C SER A 740 14.29 12.72 -6.79
N VAL A 741 15.14 13.27 -7.63
CA VAL A 741 15.47 14.69 -7.65
C VAL A 741 15.10 15.30 -8.98
N THR A 742 14.91 16.60 -9.01
CA THR A 742 14.71 17.32 -10.29
C THR A 742 16.00 17.30 -11.10
N THR A 743 15.88 17.34 -12.43
CA THR A 743 17.03 17.39 -13.35
C THR A 743 17.97 18.56 -13.07
N ASP A 744 17.41 19.67 -12.56
CA ASP A 744 18.18 20.89 -12.26
C ASP A 744 19.07 20.75 -11.02
N ALA A 745 18.72 19.85 -10.10
CA ALA A 745 19.50 19.58 -8.88
C ALA A 745 20.44 18.37 -9.02
N LEU A 746 20.53 17.77 -10.20
CA LEU A 746 21.24 16.52 -10.41
C LEU A 746 22.74 16.64 -10.08
N GLU A 747 23.38 17.73 -10.48
CA GLU A 747 24.81 17.97 -10.22
C GLU A 747 25.11 18.24 -8.74
N ASP A 748 24.17 18.82 -8.01
CA ASP A 748 24.32 19.10 -6.59
C ASP A 748 24.35 17.79 -5.78
N PHE A 749 23.54 16.82 -6.17
CA PHE A 749 23.51 15.50 -5.53
C PHE A 749 24.60 14.55 -6.04
N PHE A 750 24.92 14.62 -7.33
CA PHE A 750 25.88 13.73 -8.01
C PHE A 750 26.83 14.54 -8.86
N PRO A 751 27.76 15.27 -8.25
CA PRO A 751 28.74 16.01 -9.00
C PRO A 751 29.55 15.09 -9.93
N SER A 752 29.99 15.63 -11.06
CA SER A 752 30.85 14.93 -12.01
C SER A 752 32.11 14.38 -11.35
N GLN A 753 32.82 13.44 -12.02
CA GLN A 753 34.11 12.94 -11.54
C GLN A 753 35.11 14.06 -11.31
N THR A 754 35.11 15.07 -12.18
CA THR A 754 35.98 16.24 -12.05
C THR A 754 35.74 17.00 -10.75
N VAL A 755 34.47 17.21 -10.38
CA VAL A 755 34.11 17.88 -9.12
C VAL A 755 34.55 17.01 -7.94
N ALA A 756 34.33 15.68 -7.98
CA ALA A 756 34.78 14.76 -6.94
C ALA A 756 36.31 14.78 -6.77
N ASP A 757 37.05 14.79 -7.87
CA ASP A 757 38.53 14.88 -7.88
C ASP A 757 39.02 16.21 -7.29
N ASN A 758 38.34 17.31 -7.61
CA ASN A 758 38.61 18.61 -7.02
C ASN A 758 38.39 18.65 -5.52
N ILE A 759 37.32 17.99 -5.04
CA ILE A 759 37.04 17.84 -3.60
C ILE A 759 38.21 17.11 -2.90
N VAL A 760 38.72 16.03 -3.49
CA VAL A 760 39.86 15.29 -2.96
C VAL A 760 41.13 16.13 -2.95
N LEU A 761 41.36 16.91 -3.99
CA LEU A 761 42.51 17.83 -4.07
C LEU A 761 42.41 18.94 -3.04
N ASP A 762 41.23 19.47 -2.79
CA ASP A 762 40.97 20.48 -1.77
C ASP A 762 41.18 19.93 -0.36
N ASP A 763 40.67 18.74 -0.07
CA ASP A 763 40.92 18.03 1.21
C ASP A 763 42.42 17.83 1.49
N LYS A 764 43.19 17.66 0.46
CA LYS A 764 44.67 17.58 0.54
C LYS A 764 45.39 18.94 0.51
N GLY A 765 44.62 20.04 0.53
CA GLY A 765 45.20 21.40 0.37
C GLY A 765 45.87 21.65 -0.98
N LYS A 766 45.49 20.88 -2.02
CA LYS A 766 46.08 20.92 -3.35
C LYS A 766 45.10 21.44 -4.41
N LEU A 767 43.92 21.90 -4.01
CA LEU A 767 42.96 22.43 -4.96
C LEU A 767 43.54 23.68 -5.67
N LYS A 768 43.48 23.67 -6.99
CA LYS A 768 43.81 24.81 -7.80
C LYS A 768 42.54 25.59 -8.16
N ALA A 769 42.65 26.91 -8.21
CA ALA A 769 41.53 27.71 -8.70
C ALA A 769 41.18 27.29 -10.15
N ASP A 770 39.89 27.38 -10.52
CA ASP A 770 39.49 27.22 -11.91
C ASP A 770 40.22 28.23 -12.82
N ALA A 771 40.31 27.92 -14.13
CA ALA A 771 41.12 28.71 -15.08
C ALA A 771 40.76 30.17 -15.07
N LYS A 772 39.47 30.52 -14.89
CA LYS A 772 39.01 31.91 -14.86
C LYS A 772 39.40 32.61 -13.57
N THR A 773 39.21 31.95 -12.43
CA THR A 773 39.64 32.49 -11.12
C THR A 773 41.17 32.59 -11.04
N GLN A 774 41.90 31.62 -11.60
CA GLN A 774 43.36 31.68 -11.67
C GLN A 774 43.86 32.84 -12.53
N GLN A 775 43.23 33.09 -13.68
CA GLN A 775 43.51 34.27 -14.51
C GLN A 775 43.24 35.58 -13.74
N MET A 776 42.14 35.65 -13.00
CA MET A 776 41.79 36.80 -12.17
C MET A 776 42.83 37.01 -11.04
N ILE A 777 43.31 35.93 -10.38
CA ILE A 777 44.37 35.99 -9.38
C ILE A 777 45.64 36.49 -9.98
N THR A 778 46.05 35.93 -11.12
CA THR A 778 47.28 36.34 -11.84
C THR A 778 47.22 37.82 -12.22
N LEU A 779 46.07 38.26 -12.75
CA LEU A 779 45.87 39.65 -13.14
C LEU A 779 45.96 40.60 -11.95
N ALA A 780 45.33 40.21 -10.82
CA ALA A 780 45.38 40.98 -9.57
C ALA A 780 46.78 41.03 -8.94
N GLU A 781 47.54 39.92 -9.06
CA GLU A 781 48.96 39.85 -8.63
C GLU A 781 49.83 40.76 -9.50
N GLU A 782 49.60 40.79 -10.82
CA GLU A 782 50.28 41.71 -11.75
C GLU A 782 49.95 43.18 -11.48
N MET A 783 48.71 43.47 -11.06
CA MET A 783 48.27 44.82 -10.64
C MET A 783 48.75 45.22 -9.25
N GLY A 784 49.36 44.33 -8.51
CA GLY A 784 49.83 44.56 -7.14
C GLY A 784 48.71 44.72 -6.09
N ASP A 785 47.48 44.32 -6.41
CA ASP A 785 46.35 44.44 -5.49
C ASP A 785 46.23 43.19 -4.59
N THR A 786 46.98 43.23 -3.52
CA THR A 786 47.03 42.14 -2.53
C THR A 786 45.65 41.83 -1.88
N LYS A 787 44.75 42.83 -1.77
CA LYS A 787 43.43 42.64 -1.22
C LYS A 787 42.55 41.84 -2.11
N ILE A 788 42.57 42.09 -3.40
CA ILE A 788 41.81 41.33 -4.41
C ILE A 788 42.40 39.91 -4.52
N VAL A 789 43.70 39.77 -4.49
CA VAL A 789 44.38 38.46 -4.48
C VAL A 789 43.96 37.63 -3.29
N ASP A 790 43.96 38.19 -2.07
CA ASP A 790 43.56 37.53 -0.86
C ASP A 790 42.07 37.15 -0.88
N MET A 791 41.21 38.03 -1.39
CA MET A 791 39.79 37.78 -1.58
C MET A 791 39.51 36.68 -2.59
N LEU A 792 40.20 36.63 -3.70
CA LEU A 792 40.04 35.58 -4.70
C LEU A 792 40.61 34.24 -4.20
N LYS A 793 41.77 34.24 -3.52
CA LYS A 793 42.34 33.05 -2.89
C LYS A 793 41.43 32.54 -1.76
N ALA A 794 40.81 33.42 -0.98
CA ALA A 794 39.82 33.04 0.04
C ALA A 794 38.56 32.45 -0.58
N LYS A 795 38.15 32.79 -1.82
CA LYS A 795 37.05 32.14 -2.55
C LYS A 795 37.41 30.74 -2.99
N VAL A 796 38.68 30.45 -3.28
CA VAL A 796 39.16 29.11 -3.66
C VAL A 796 39.25 28.21 -2.41
N THR A 797 39.63 28.76 -1.27
CA THR A 797 39.72 28.08 0.02
C THR A 797 38.53 28.52 0.88
N SER A 798 37.35 28.02 0.56
CA SER A 798 36.08 28.62 1.00
C SER A 798 35.80 28.62 2.52
N HIS A 799 36.39 27.71 3.32
CA HIS A 799 36.14 27.71 4.78
C HIS A 799 37.37 27.40 5.60
N PRO A 800 37.64 28.16 6.71
CA PRO A 800 38.58 27.71 7.71
C PRO A 800 38.07 26.38 8.29
N HIS A 801 38.94 25.41 8.44
CA HIS A 801 38.65 24.08 8.95
C HIS A 801 37.75 23.22 8.03
N LYS A 802 37.72 23.49 6.73
CA LYS A 802 37.00 22.69 5.74
C LYS A 802 37.37 21.19 5.79
N ASN A 803 38.62 20.87 6.12
CA ASN A 803 39.10 19.51 6.36
C ASN A 803 38.44 18.82 7.56
N ARG A 804 37.70 19.53 8.36
CA ARG A 804 36.90 19.02 9.49
C ARG A 804 35.43 18.77 9.10
N SER A 805 35.04 19.19 7.92
CA SER A 805 33.72 18.87 7.36
C SER A 805 33.86 17.78 6.32
N PHE A 806 32.95 16.84 6.33
CA PHE A 806 32.94 15.71 5.40
C PHE A 806 31.83 15.84 4.36
N HIS A 807 31.50 17.07 4.01
CA HIS A 807 30.49 17.48 3.05
C HIS A 807 31.09 18.31 1.93
N TYR A 808 32.16 17.81 1.35
CA TYR A 808 32.78 18.47 0.21
C TYR A 808 32.06 18.27 -1.10
N LEU A 809 31.11 17.36 -1.12
CA LEU A 809 30.20 17.27 -2.25
C LEU A 809 29.29 18.50 -2.17
N PRO A 810 28.95 19.11 -3.32
CA PRO A 810 27.91 20.12 -3.34
C PRO A 810 26.59 19.41 -2.98
N TYR A 811 26.28 19.37 -1.69
CA TYR A 811 24.99 18.89 -1.23
C TYR A 811 23.95 19.96 -1.47
N HIS A 812 22.80 19.52 -1.88
CA HIS A 812 21.62 20.33 -1.74
C HIS A 812 21.27 20.34 -0.23
N THR A 813 21.62 21.42 0.44
CA THR A 813 21.08 21.71 1.76
C THR A 813 19.61 22.05 1.58
N ASP A 814 18.72 21.40 2.37
CA ASP A 814 17.28 21.66 2.27
C ASP A 814 16.91 23.12 2.61
N SER A 815 17.82 23.84 3.24
CA SER A 815 17.61 25.24 3.60
C SER A 815 18.89 26.05 3.65
N SER A 816 18.76 27.38 3.38
CA SER A 816 19.85 28.34 3.60
C SER A 816 20.33 28.40 5.04
N PHE A 817 19.48 28.03 6.00
CA PHE A 817 19.81 28.01 7.41
C PHE A 817 20.77 26.89 7.78
N GLU A 818 20.64 25.72 7.17
CA GLU A 818 21.59 24.62 7.31
C GLU A 818 22.99 25.03 6.81
N GLN A 819 23.05 25.69 5.66
CA GLN A 819 24.30 26.20 5.14
C GLN A 819 24.92 27.25 6.07
N THR A 820 24.11 28.14 6.60
CA THR A 820 24.54 29.17 7.57
C THR A 820 25.12 28.52 8.82
N PHE A 821 24.47 27.51 9.36
CA PHE A 821 24.98 26.78 10.53
C PHE A 821 26.34 26.11 10.26
N LEU A 822 26.46 25.43 9.12
CA LEU A 822 27.70 24.79 8.73
C LEU A 822 28.85 25.81 8.65
N ASP A 823 28.63 26.96 8.05
CA ASP A 823 29.58 28.05 7.96
C ASP A 823 29.94 28.61 9.34
N GLU A 824 28.98 28.75 10.24
CA GLU A 824 29.18 29.23 11.61
C GLU A 824 30.02 28.23 12.43
N VAL A 825 29.69 26.94 12.41
CA VAL A 825 30.40 25.92 13.19
C VAL A 825 31.82 25.68 12.71
N LEU A 826 32.09 25.80 11.40
CA LEU A 826 33.43 25.67 10.84
C LEU A 826 34.32 26.89 11.13
N LYS A 827 33.74 28.05 11.40
CA LYS A 827 34.50 29.26 11.83
C LYS A 827 34.94 29.17 13.29
N LEU A 828 34.36 28.33 14.12
CA LEU A 828 34.72 28.19 15.53
C LEU A 828 36.09 27.55 15.70
N ASN A 829 36.99 28.23 16.43
CA ASN A 829 38.33 27.70 16.73
C ASN A 829 38.29 26.35 17.50
N GLU A 830 37.25 26.15 18.26
CA GLU A 830 37.01 24.94 19.06
C GLU A 830 36.83 23.71 18.18
N THR A 831 36.30 23.84 16.97
CA THR A 831 36.19 22.73 16.02
C THR A 831 37.55 22.11 15.72
N ALA A 832 38.57 22.93 15.56
CA ALA A 832 39.95 22.45 15.39
C ALA A 832 40.64 22.05 16.69
N LYS A 833 40.50 22.86 17.75
CA LYS A 833 41.17 22.63 19.06
C LYS A 833 40.70 21.31 19.71
N LEU A 834 39.44 20.99 19.59
CA LEU A 834 38.82 19.79 20.17
C LEU A 834 38.88 18.59 19.21
N ASP A 835 39.51 18.72 18.04
CA ASP A 835 39.62 17.70 17.00
C ASP A 835 38.26 17.16 16.56
N LEU A 836 37.30 18.06 16.30
CA LEU A 836 35.94 17.69 15.92
C LEU A 836 35.78 17.51 14.41
N GLU A 837 34.87 16.63 14.03
CA GLU A 837 34.43 16.43 12.66
C GLU A 837 32.95 16.78 12.52
N VAL A 838 32.56 17.46 11.46
CA VAL A 838 31.17 17.85 11.19
C VAL A 838 30.63 17.08 9.99
N TYR A 839 29.50 16.39 10.17
CA TYR A 839 28.83 15.63 9.11
C TYR A 839 27.45 16.18 8.87
N TYR A 840 27.12 16.48 7.63
CA TYR A 840 25.76 16.75 7.21
C TYR A 840 25.00 15.42 7.13
N ASN A 841 23.84 15.35 7.74
CA ASN A 841 23.01 14.15 7.82
C ASN A 841 21.58 14.42 7.33
N GLY A 842 21.27 15.65 6.91
CA GLY A 842 19.92 16.07 6.53
C GLY A 842 19.41 15.42 5.26
N ASP A 843 20.29 14.96 4.38
CA ASP A 843 19.88 14.25 3.16
C ASP A 843 19.39 12.84 3.45
N ARG A 844 18.06 12.68 3.42
CA ARG A 844 17.38 11.41 3.74
C ARG A 844 17.76 10.27 2.82
N ALA A 845 18.25 10.56 1.64
CA ALA A 845 18.65 9.55 0.68
C ALA A 845 20.06 9.04 0.92
N LEU A 846 20.97 9.91 1.36
CA LEU A 846 22.38 9.60 1.52
C LEU A 846 22.75 9.07 2.92
N THR A 847 21.93 9.31 3.92
CA THR A 847 22.22 8.91 5.30
C THR A 847 21.53 7.63 5.71
N GLU A 848 22.22 6.83 6.52
CA GLU A 848 21.65 5.69 7.25
C GLU A 848 21.32 6.04 8.70
N PHE A 849 21.89 7.12 9.25
CA PHE A 849 21.61 7.53 10.63
C PHE A 849 20.22 8.17 10.72
N LYS A 850 19.24 7.30 10.89
CA LYS A 850 17.81 7.63 11.01
C LYS A 850 17.25 6.97 12.26
N ILE A 851 16.54 7.74 13.05
CA ILE A 851 16.06 7.31 14.36
C ILE A 851 14.54 7.15 14.32
N LYS A 852 14.07 5.98 14.72
CA LYS A 852 12.64 5.71 14.91
C LYS A 852 12.19 6.41 16.18
N CYS A 853 11.33 7.40 16.05
CA CYS A 853 10.82 8.18 17.18
C CYS A 853 9.46 7.68 17.63
N TYR A 854 9.23 7.78 18.91
CA TYR A 854 8.00 7.37 19.59
C TYR A 854 7.54 8.47 20.53
N SER A 855 6.22 8.66 20.65
CA SER A 855 5.63 9.47 21.72
C SER A 855 5.02 8.54 22.77
N ARG A 856 4.95 9.00 24.03
CA ARG A 856 4.38 8.25 25.14
C ARG A 856 3.07 8.88 25.57
N THR A 857 1.97 8.17 25.34
CA THR A 857 0.63 8.62 25.73
C THR A 857 0.01 7.59 26.67
N ALA A 858 -0.39 8.01 27.86
CA ALA A 858 -0.96 7.15 28.89
C ALA A 858 -0.10 5.88 29.18
N GLY A 859 1.22 6.04 29.19
CA GLY A 859 2.16 4.95 29.47
C GLY A 859 2.46 4.03 28.28
N LYS A 860 1.81 4.23 27.12
CA LYS A 860 2.00 3.44 25.91
C LYS A 860 2.82 4.19 24.86
N TRP A 861 3.72 3.50 24.20
CA TRP A 861 4.49 4.04 23.09
C TRP A 861 3.67 4.03 21.80
N LYS A 862 3.67 5.15 21.10
CA LYS A 862 3.12 5.31 19.77
C LYS A 862 4.24 5.72 18.82
N TYR A 863 4.41 5.00 17.74
CA TYR A 863 5.35 5.39 16.68
C TYR A 863 4.88 6.68 16.00
N ILE A 864 5.78 7.67 15.91
CA ILE A 864 5.50 9.00 15.33
C ILE A 864 6.31 9.27 14.07
N GLY A 865 7.15 8.35 13.64
CA GLY A 865 7.87 8.41 12.38
C GLY A 865 9.40 8.36 12.53
N MET A 866 10.07 8.35 11.39
CA MET A 866 11.54 8.45 11.32
C MET A 866 11.95 9.90 11.54
N TYR A 867 13.08 10.08 12.19
CA TYR A 867 13.75 11.35 12.38
C TYR A 867 15.15 11.29 11.76
N THR A 868 15.47 12.23 10.92
CA THR A 868 16.78 12.38 10.30
C THR A 868 17.32 13.74 10.75
N PRO A 869 18.30 13.80 11.67
CA PRO A 869 18.90 15.07 12.09
C PRO A 869 19.71 15.71 10.97
N ASP A 870 19.84 17.01 10.98
CA ASP A 870 20.52 17.76 9.94
C ASP A 870 22.05 17.55 9.97
N PHE A 871 22.66 17.58 11.18
CA PHE A 871 24.09 17.41 11.32
C PHE A 871 24.49 16.51 12.50
N LEU A 872 25.71 15.99 12.41
CA LEU A 872 26.41 15.34 13.50
C LEU A 872 27.79 15.97 13.67
N ILE A 873 28.09 16.44 14.89
CA ILE A 873 29.43 16.88 15.29
C ILE A 873 30.03 15.76 16.13
N ILE A 874 31.12 15.18 15.69
CA ILE A 874 31.68 13.99 16.32
C ILE A 874 33.11 14.22 16.82
N LYS A 875 33.48 13.46 17.85
CA LYS A 875 34.86 13.34 18.36
C LYS A 875 35.24 11.89 18.37
N ARG A 876 36.46 11.59 17.86
CA ARG A 876 36.99 10.24 17.84
C ARG A 876 37.91 10.00 19.03
N LYS A 877 37.97 8.74 19.45
CA LYS A 877 38.97 8.19 20.33
C LYS A 877 39.41 6.83 19.77
N ASP A 878 40.72 6.63 19.65
CA ASP A 878 41.28 5.39 19.08
C ASP A 878 40.70 5.03 17.70
N GLY A 879 40.45 6.04 16.86
CA GLY A 879 39.91 5.89 15.50
C GLY A 879 38.38 5.66 15.38
N LYS A 880 37.72 5.40 16.54
CA LYS A 880 36.26 5.18 16.57
C LYS A 880 35.50 6.43 17.04
N ILE A 881 34.27 6.59 16.62
CA ILE A 881 33.41 7.66 17.12
C ILE A 881 33.14 7.41 18.60
N HIS A 882 33.57 8.35 19.44
CA HIS A 882 33.39 8.27 20.88
C HIS A 882 32.24 9.11 21.37
N LYS A 883 32.14 10.38 20.96
CA LYS A 883 31.06 11.29 21.29
C LYS A 883 30.45 11.93 20.06
N ALA A 884 29.17 12.23 20.06
CA ALA A 884 28.46 12.89 18.97
C ALA A 884 27.42 13.87 19.50
N ILE A 885 27.42 15.11 19.00
CA ILE A 885 26.31 16.04 19.15
C ILE A 885 25.43 15.90 17.91
N ILE A 886 24.15 15.60 18.14
CA ILE A 886 23.13 15.56 17.12
C ILE A 886 22.54 16.96 16.98
N VAL A 887 22.61 17.54 15.79
CA VAL A 887 22.18 18.91 15.55
C VAL A 887 20.95 18.95 14.66
N GLU A 888 20.00 19.76 15.04
CA GLU A 888 18.81 20.06 14.26
C GLU A 888 18.69 21.55 14.06
N THR A 889 18.53 21.98 12.83
CA THR A 889 18.32 23.37 12.43
C THR A 889 16.92 23.54 11.85
N LYS A 890 16.10 24.43 12.36
CA LYS A 890 14.71 24.60 11.90
C LYS A 890 14.34 26.04 11.63
N GLY A 891 13.75 26.23 10.46
CA GLY A 891 13.05 27.48 10.14
C GLY A 891 11.76 27.61 10.94
N LYS A 892 11.39 28.86 11.27
CA LYS A 892 10.23 29.24 12.08
C LYS A 892 8.92 28.53 11.68
N ILE A 893 8.71 28.31 10.39
CA ILE A 893 7.47 27.70 9.87
C ILE A 893 7.34 26.24 10.34
N TYR A 894 8.43 25.49 10.29
CA TYR A 894 8.46 24.06 10.63
C TYR A 894 8.69 23.79 12.12
N ALA A 895 9.24 24.73 12.86
CA ALA A 895 9.48 24.63 14.30
C ALA A 895 8.19 24.41 15.12
N ASN A 896 7.04 24.83 14.58
CA ASN A 896 5.73 24.72 15.22
C ASN A 896 4.94 23.47 14.84
N ASP A 897 5.47 22.62 13.94
CA ASP A 897 4.82 21.35 13.58
C ASP A 897 4.70 20.44 14.81
N PRO A 898 3.48 19.97 15.16
CA PRO A 898 3.26 19.13 16.34
C PRO A 898 4.07 17.83 16.29
N THR A 899 4.17 17.21 15.12
CA THR A 899 4.91 15.95 14.92
C THR A 899 6.39 16.15 15.11
N PHE A 900 6.92 17.28 14.63
CA PHE A 900 8.31 17.65 14.85
C PHE A 900 8.61 17.88 16.35
N LYS A 901 7.73 18.59 17.06
CA LYS A 901 7.89 18.81 18.50
C LYS A 901 7.92 17.50 19.30
N GLU A 902 7.08 16.54 18.94
CA GLU A 902 7.11 15.21 19.55
C GLU A 902 8.42 14.46 19.24
N LYS A 903 8.89 14.50 17.99
CA LYS A 903 10.18 13.88 17.61
C LYS A 903 11.35 14.53 18.33
N ARG A 904 11.38 15.85 18.38
CA ARG A 904 12.39 16.59 19.14
C ARG A 904 12.39 16.20 20.61
N SER A 905 11.23 16.18 21.26
CA SER A 905 11.10 15.74 22.66
C SER A 905 11.65 14.33 22.87
N PHE A 906 11.35 13.38 21.94
CA PHE A 906 11.90 12.04 22.00
C PHE A 906 13.44 12.03 21.91
N MET A 907 14.02 12.82 21.01
CA MET A 907 15.46 12.92 20.85
C MET A 907 16.14 13.48 22.10
N GLU A 908 15.60 14.56 22.66
CA GLU A 908 16.16 15.24 23.84
C GLU A 908 16.03 14.42 25.13
N THR A 909 14.90 13.74 25.32
CA THR A 909 14.58 13.11 26.62
C THR A 909 14.79 11.60 26.64
N GLU A 910 14.50 10.91 25.53
CA GLU A 910 14.53 9.46 25.50
C GLU A 910 15.77 8.92 24.77
N PHE A 911 15.98 9.29 23.50
CA PHE A 911 17.10 8.76 22.72
C PHE A 911 18.46 9.04 23.36
N THR A 912 18.75 10.31 23.69
CA THR A 912 20.03 10.67 24.30
C THR A 912 20.22 10.00 25.66
N LYS A 913 19.19 9.99 26.51
CA LYS A 913 19.23 9.40 27.84
C LYS A 913 19.45 7.88 27.78
N GLN A 914 18.66 7.19 26.99
CA GLN A 914 18.73 5.73 26.87
C GLN A 914 20.07 5.26 26.29
N ASN A 915 20.57 5.96 25.24
CA ASN A 915 21.87 5.65 24.67
C ASN A 915 23.00 5.93 25.66
N ASN A 916 23.02 7.08 26.33
CA ASN A 916 24.05 7.43 27.28
C ASN A 916 24.10 6.43 28.46
N GLN A 917 22.93 5.97 28.93
CA GLN A 917 22.86 4.92 29.94
C GLN A 917 23.44 3.58 29.44
N LYS A 918 23.11 3.19 28.20
CA LYS A 918 23.60 1.93 27.61
C LYS A 918 25.10 1.93 27.36
N PHE A 919 25.65 3.05 26.91
CA PHE A 919 27.10 3.19 26.73
C PHE A 919 27.86 3.41 28.05
N GLY A 920 27.18 3.80 29.15
CA GLY A 920 27.79 4.09 30.43
C GLY A 920 28.52 5.43 30.53
N TYR A 921 28.38 6.27 29.51
CA TYR A 921 28.92 7.64 29.47
C TYR A 921 28.08 8.51 28.54
N ASN A 922 28.26 9.83 28.59
CA ASN A 922 27.58 10.77 27.74
C ASN A 922 28.12 10.71 26.30
N ARG A 923 27.59 9.76 25.52
CA ARG A 923 27.96 9.53 24.13
C ARG A 923 27.26 10.48 23.20
N PHE A 924 25.98 10.75 23.44
CA PHE A 924 25.14 11.60 22.63
C PHE A 924 24.66 12.81 23.39
N GLU A 925 24.61 13.93 22.69
CA GLU A 925 23.98 15.17 23.12
C GLU A 925 23.15 15.74 21.97
N TYR A 926 22.16 16.57 22.28
CA TYR A 926 21.27 17.16 21.29
C TYR A 926 21.39 18.69 21.31
N LEU A 927 21.51 19.30 20.14
CA LEU A 927 21.56 20.72 19.91
C LEU A 927 20.46 21.14 18.94
N TYR A 928 19.52 21.93 19.38
CA TYR A 928 18.45 22.49 18.56
C TYR A 928 18.67 23.99 18.35
N LEU A 929 18.58 24.43 17.10
CA LEU A 929 18.73 25.82 16.68
C LEU A 929 17.56 26.26 15.80
N GLU A 930 17.08 27.47 16.02
CA GLU A 930 16.05 28.11 15.19
C GLU A 930 16.63 29.30 14.43
N ASP A 931 16.10 29.56 13.23
CA ASP A 931 16.47 30.72 12.40
C ASP A 931 16.06 32.06 13.03
N THR A 932 15.19 32.03 14.04
CA THR A 932 14.78 33.23 14.83
C THR A 932 15.87 33.71 15.77
N LEU A 933 16.86 32.87 16.10
CA LEU A 933 17.98 33.27 16.94
C LEU A 933 18.95 34.17 16.15
N SER A 934 19.51 35.18 16.82
CA SER A 934 20.56 35.97 16.22
C SER A 934 21.83 35.14 15.96
N GLU A 935 22.67 35.53 14.98
CA GLU A 935 23.95 34.86 14.70
C GLU A 935 24.81 34.79 15.99
N SER A 936 24.91 35.85 16.74
CA SER A 936 25.65 35.89 18.01
C SER A 936 25.12 34.89 19.03
N ASP A 937 23.82 34.71 19.13
CA ASP A 937 23.23 33.78 20.09
C ASP A 937 23.41 32.34 19.66
N ARG A 938 23.26 32.05 18.37
CA ARG A 938 23.52 30.72 17.78
C ARG A 938 24.98 30.30 18.01
N ILE A 939 25.90 31.20 17.70
CA ILE A 939 27.37 30.96 17.88
C ILE A 939 27.67 30.71 19.37
N LYS A 940 27.14 31.54 20.30
CA LYS A 940 27.33 31.36 21.74
C LYS A 940 26.76 30.03 22.25
N LEU A 941 25.57 29.69 21.78
CA LEU A 941 24.92 28.43 22.16
C LEU A 941 25.70 27.21 21.66
N THR A 942 26.10 27.22 20.40
CA THR A 942 26.91 26.17 19.79
C THR A 942 28.26 26.06 20.49
N HIS A 943 28.99 27.15 20.67
CA HIS A 943 30.27 27.18 21.34
C HIS A 943 30.20 26.64 22.77
N LYS A 944 29.21 27.13 23.57
CA LYS A 944 28.98 26.62 24.93
C LYS A 944 28.75 25.08 24.91
N LYS A 945 27.94 24.60 23.96
CA LYS A 945 27.61 23.18 23.87
C LYS A 945 28.83 22.34 23.50
N LEU A 946 29.65 22.80 22.55
CA LEU A 946 30.89 22.12 22.16
C LEU A 946 31.84 21.97 23.36
N ILE A 947 32.11 23.05 24.09
CA ILE A 947 32.99 23.01 25.24
C ILE A 947 32.42 22.10 26.34
N THR A 948 31.16 22.34 26.74
CA THR A 948 30.59 21.58 27.86
C THR A 948 30.54 20.08 27.58
N PHE A 949 30.32 19.65 26.33
CA PHE A 949 30.15 18.23 25.98
C PHE A 949 31.47 17.54 25.63
N PHE A 950 32.38 18.22 24.92
CA PHE A 950 33.63 17.60 24.43
C PHE A 950 34.85 17.89 25.30
N ASP A 951 34.88 18.94 26.12
CA ASP A 951 36.05 19.31 26.93
C ASP A 951 36.18 18.49 28.22
N ASN A 952 35.10 17.89 28.70
CA ASN A 952 35.13 16.95 29.83
C ASN A 952 35.53 15.55 29.33
N PHE A 953 36.85 15.36 29.07
CA PHE A 953 37.46 14.11 28.66
C PHE A 953 38.26 13.48 29.79
#